data_aebaf57b5b9982467f231df986d8f5f8
#
_entry.id   aebaf57b5b9982467f231df986d8f5f8
#
_cell.length_a   1.000
_cell.length_b   1.000
_cell.length_c   1.000
_cell.angle_alpha   90.00
_cell.angle_beta   90.00
_cell.angle_gamma   90.00
#
_symmetry.space_group_name_H-M   'P 1'
#
loop_
_entity.id
_entity.type
_entity.pdbx_description
1 polymer ?
#
loop_
_entity_poly.entity_id
_entity_poly.type
_entity_poly.pdbx_seq_one_letter_code
_entity_poly.pdbx_strand_id
1 'polypeptide(L)'
;MALTVYKSSAGSGKTFTLVKEYIKLLIANPQDYRHILAITFTNKATEEMKSRILRNLEELASGETSDLEKVLISEFEGRFDVSQIAARANEAYDLIIHNYSRFEVSTIDSFFSRVLKSFARELNLPLSYEVEMNQDLALNETIDNLFRELDDQPEIKNWLTQYSKDQVENDKSWNVDQQIQKLGKNLFKEEFQDGFNDQKVELASLKNLIESLKKEIKTFEKTAKSFANKAFEVLSQNGLTAADFHYGTSGAIAAFYALDKGDFEIDTKKRFLQTLDGEMQWGAKKSPNFELACQLGESDLHYIGTDALAFVTKERKHYNTARAILKNIYAFGLLESLHQKLKDYRDEHNVMLISDTNIILKEVLREADAPFIFEKLGSFYKHIMIDEFQDTSNFQWFNLKPLIINALSEGHEVLIVGDVKQSIYRFRGGNMRLLLSQIKEELGLFYPNEADRNLSDNYRSLSEIVNFNNALFDRLPSALRENDSLTESNLFELAFEGHAQDIKKQKGGFVNMKFFEAEGWKDLAIDNLVENIRQNQDKSYGLKDMLILVNRNSEISDVANRLMLEQIPFINGDSLKLQQSDLVMFVLELLGYLQSGKDEVQTLSLIILYKRLTGQDYSEALLTSKKQRLTLEKAGFPPEFTQQTHSLKQQSLFDLVCVLLIIFDLKESADIYLQQLLDLVLEQTQKG
;
A
#
# COMPACT_ATOMS: atom_id res chain seq x y z
N MET A 1 18.01 -24.07 23.60
CA MET A 1 18.67 -22.98 22.87
C MET A 1 17.94 -21.72 23.20
N ALA A 2 18.65 -20.65 23.54
CA ALA A 2 17.99 -19.41 23.93
C ALA A 2 17.33 -18.67 22.76
N LEU A 3 17.88 -18.73 21.53
CA LEU A 3 17.30 -18.15 20.32
C LEU A 3 16.87 -19.23 19.33
N THR A 4 15.64 -19.11 18.83
CA THR A 4 15.12 -19.92 17.72
C THR A 4 14.46 -19.01 16.68
N VAL A 5 14.83 -19.16 15.41
CA VAL A 5 14.28 -18.41 14.28
C VAL A 5 13.62 -19.39 13.32
N TYR A 6 12.30 -19.39 13.27
CA TYR A 6 11.54 -20.21 12.32
C TYR A 6 11.36 -19.47 11.01
N LYS A 7 12.05 -19.95 9.98
CA LYS A 7 11.78 -19.58 8.59
C LYS A 7 10.67 -20.47 8.07
N SER A 8 9.57 -19.89 7.70
CA SER A 8 8.35 -20.62 7.40
C SER A 8 7.83 -20.28 6.02
N SER A 9 6.90 -21.09 5.52
CA SER A 9 6.12 -20.80 4.32
C SER A 9 4.62 -20.82 4.66
N ALA A 10 3.78 -20.35 3.74
CA ALA A 10 2.33 -20.35 3.95
C ALA A 10 1.81 -21.78 4.19
N GLY A 11 1.01 -21.96 5.25
CA GLY A 11 0.43 -23.27 5.59
C GLY A 11 1.36 -24.23 6.34
N SER A 12 2.56 -23.79 6.76
CA SER A 12 3.55 -24.62 7.46
C SER A 12 3.30 -24.81 8.96
N GLY A 13 2.20 -24.26 9.49
CA GLY A 13 1.89 -24.41 10.92
C GLY A 13 2.54 -23.36 11.82
N LYS A 14 2.90 -22.17 11.31
CA LYS A 14 3.49 -21.05 12.10
C LYS A 14 2.77 -20.83 13.43
N THR A 15 1.47 -20.57 13.36
CA THR A 15 0.66 -20.27 14.56
C THR A 15 0.61 -21.45 15.53
N PHE A 16 0.55 -22.70 15.03
CA PHE A 16 0.62 -23.88 15.87
C PHE A 16 1.97 -23.96 16.61
N THR A 17 3.07 -23.72 15.91
CA THR A 17 4.42 -23.73 16.48
C THR A 17 4.56 -22.66 17.57
N LEU A 18 4.10 -21.43 17.32
CA LEU A 18 4.10 -20.36 18.33
C LEU A 18 3.30 -20.72 19.58
N VAL A 19 2.06 -21.19 19.39
CA VAL A 19 1.18 -21.59 20.49
C VAL A 19 1.80 -22.77 21.26
N LYS A 20 2.38 -23.74 20.56
CA LYS A 20 3.08 -24.88 21.18
C LYS A 20 4.25 -24.42 22.06
N GLU A 21 5.12 -23.57 21.53
CA GLU A 21 6.27 -23.09 22.31
C GLU A 21 5.81 -22.21 23.49
N TYR A 22 4.75 -21.40 23.32
CA TYR A 22 4.15 -20.64 24.41
C TYR A 22 3.63 -21.56 25.52
N ILE A 23 2.84 -22.58 25.18
CA ILE A 23 2.29 -23.53 26.13
C ILE A 23 3.39 -24.36 26.80
N LYS A 24 4.43 -24.72 26.06
CA LYS A 24 5.60 -25.40 26.63
C LYS A 24 6.25 -24.60 27.76
N LEU A 25 6.43 -23.29 27.61
CA LEU A 25 6.90 -22.44 28.69
C LEU A 25 5.95 -22.47 29.90
N LEU A 26 4.65 -22.41 29.67
CA LEU A 26 3.66 -22.48 30.75
C LEU A 26 3.63 -23.83 31.45
N ILE A 27 3.78 -24.93 30.72
CA ILE A 27 3.88 -26.27 31.34
C ILE A 27 5.18 -26.40 32.13
N ALA A 28 6.28 -25.80 31.69
CA ALA A 28 7.51 -25.74 32.46
C ALA A 28 7.35 -24.92 33.74
N ASN A 29 6.69 -23.75 33.67
CA ASN A 29 6.36 -22.92 34.82
C ASN A 29 5.08 -22.10 34.58
N PRO A 30 3.92 -22.47 35.17
CA PRO A 30 2.65 -21.76 34.98
C PRO A 30 2.71 -20.27 35.34
N GLN A 31 3.57 -19.85 36.25
CA GLN A 31 3.71 -18.45 36.70
C GLN A 31 4.37 -17.56 35.62
N ASP A 32 5.02 -18.13 34.62
CA ASP A 32 5.73 -17.36 33.61
C ASP A 32 4.80 -16.67 32.60
N TYR A 33 3.47 -16.97 32.61
CA TYR A 33 2.50 -16.30 31.72
C TYR A 33 2.63 -14.76 31.75
N ARG A 34 3.00 -14.16 32.88
CA ARG A 34 3.21 -12.72 33.06
C ARG A 34 4.57 -12.23 32.58
N HIS A 35 5.51 -13.13 32.36
CA HIS A 35 6.88 -12.85 31.94
C HIS A 35 7.15 -13.18 30.46
N ILE A 36 6.12 -13.65 29.75
CA ILE A 36 6.19 -13.89 28.31
C ILE A 36 5.60 -12.69 27.58
N LEU A 37 6.40 -12.09 26.69
CA LEU A 37 5.95 -11.07 25.74
C LEU A 37 5.76 -11.71 24.38
N ALA A 38 4.52 -11.83 23.91
CA ALA A 38 4.20 -12.32 22.57
C ALA A 38 3.69 -11.18 21.69
N ILE A 39 4.41 -10.94 20.61
CA ILE A 39 4.16 -9.82 19.70
C ILE A 39 3.64 -10.35 18.36
N THR A 40 2.57 -9.72 17.86
CA THR A 40 1.99 -9.99 16.54
C THR A 40 1.93 -8.70 15.73
N PHE A 41 1.63 -8.81 14.43
CA PHE A 41 1.55 -7.63 13.56
C PHE A 41 0.15 -6.98 13.55
N THR A 42 -0.93 -7.73 13.73
CA THR A 42 -2.32 -7.21 13.67
C THR A 42 -3.12 -7.56 14.92
N ASN A 43 -4.12 -6.72 15.25
CA ASN A 43 -5.04 -6.98 16.36
C ASN A 43 -5.78 -8.31 16.18
N LYS A 44 -6.18 -8.64 14.95
CA LYS A 44 -6.82 -9.92 14.65
C LYS A 44 -5.92 -11.12 14.93
N ALA A 45 -4.64 -11.04 14.59
CA ALA A 45 -3.67 -12.10 14.91
C ALA A 45 -3.45 -12.21 16.42
N THR A 46 -3.44 -11.08 17.14
CA THR A 46 -3.39 -11.04 18.61
C THR A 46 -4.56 -11.79 19.24
N GLU A 47 -5.79 -11.50 18.81
CA GLU A 47 -7.00 -12.16 19.31
C GLU A 47 -7.01 -13.67 18.99
N GLU A 48 -6.62 -14.02 17.77
CA GLU A 48 -6.51 -15.41 17.35
C GLU A 48 -5.47 -16.18 18.18
N MET A 49 -4.30 -15.57 18.42
CA MET A 49 -3.25 -16.19 19.24
C MET A 49 -3.71 -16.39 20.68
N LYS A 50 -4.33 -15.37 21.30
CA LYS A 50 -4.91 -15.44 22.65
C LYS A 50 -5.95 -16.57 22.74
N SER A 51 -6.90 -16.59 21.83
CA SER A 51 -7.96 -17.61 21.78
C SER A 51 -7.40 -19.01 21.63
N ARG A 52 -6.38 -19.19 20.78
CA ARG A 52 -5.74 -20.50 20.58
C ARG A 52 -4.95 -20.96 21.80
N ILE A 53 -4.23 -20.06 22.47
CA ILE A 53 -3.51 -20.42 23.71
C ILE A 53 -4.50 -20.88 24.79
N LEU A 54 -5.55 -20.10 25.05
CA LEU A 54 -6.55 -20.44 26.06
C LEU A 54 -7.28 -21.74 25.75
N ARG A 55 -7.71 -21.92 24.52
CA ARG A 55 -8.41 -23.15 24.09
C ARG A 55 -7.51 -24.39 24.23
N ASN A 56 -6.25 -24.33 23.82
CA ASN A 56 -5.35 -25.46 23.97
C ASN A 56 -5.01 -25.76 25.42
N LEU A 57 -4.91 -24.75 26.31
CA LEU A 57 -4.76 -24.97 27.76
C LEU A 57 -5.99 -25.65 28.35
N GLU A 58 -7.20 -25.27 27.95
CA GLU A 58 -8.45 -25.89 28.36
C GLU A 58 -8.57 -27.36 27.90
N GLU A 59 -8.24 -27.61 26.62
CA GLU A 59 -8.20 -28.97 26.05
C GLU A 59 -7.20 -29.88 26.79
N LEU A 60 -5.99 -29.39 27.09
CA LEU A 60 -4.99 -30.13 27.87
C LEU A 60 -5.45 -30.37 29.32
N ALA A 61 -6.08 -29.37 29.96
CA ALA A 61 -6.59 -29.49 31.32
C ALA A 61 -7.74 -30.48 31.45
N SER A 62 -8.58 -30.58 30.41
CA SER A 62 -9.69 -31.57 30.39
C SER A 62 -9.24 -33.01 30.21
N GLY A 63 -7.97 -33.23 29.85
CA GLY A 63 -7.43 -34.57 29.56
C GLY A 63 -7.89 -35.13 28.22
N GLU A 64 -8.41 -34.28 27.32
CA GLU A 64 -8.68 -34.68 25.94
C GLU A 64 -7.36 -34.94 25.21
N THR A 65 -7.22 -36.14 24.64
CA THR A 65 -6.02 -36.51 23.91
C THR A 65 -5.87 -35.66 22.67
N SER A 66 -4.95 -34.73 22.69
CA SER A 66 -4.66 -33.83 21.57
C SER A 66 -3.32 -34.15 20.92
N ASP A 67 -3.15 -33.74 19.66
CA ASP A 67 -1.86 -33.86 19.01
C ASP A 67 -0.80 -33.02 19.70
N LEU A 68 -1.20 -31.89 20.30
CA LEU A 68 -0.32 -31.04 21.11
C LEU A 68 0.19 -31.78 22.36
N GLU A 69 -0.66 -32.54 23.04
CA GLU A 69 -0.26 -33.32 24.22
C GLU A 69 0.84 -34.32 23.88
N LYS A 70 0.67 -35.06 22.77
CA LYS A 70 1.67 -36.04 22.31
C LYS A 70 3.02 -35.39 22.03
N VAL A 71 2.99 -34.23 21.38
CA VAL A 71 4.20 -33.44 21.06
C VAL A 71 4.88 -32.95 22.35
N LEU A 72 4.13 -32.39 23.29
CA LEU A 72 4.66 -31.94 24.59
C LEU A 72 5.30 -33.08 25.40
N ILE A 73 4.66 -34.23 25.50
CA ILE A 73 5.22 -35.41 26.18
C ILE A 73 6.57 -35.80 25.56
N SER A 74 6.64 -35.81 24.21
CA SER A 74 7.88 -36.13 23.49
C SER A 74 8.97 -35.08 23.75
N GLU A 75 8.62 -33.81 23.71
CA GLU A 75 9.60 -32.70 23.89
C GLU A 75 10.11 -32.57 25.34
N PHE A 76 9.30 -32.96 26.32
CA PHE A 76 9.74 -32.99 27.73
C PHE A 76 10.52 -34.26 28.10
N GLU A 77 10.74 -35.17 27.14
CA GLU A 77 11.55 -36.39 27.33
C GLU A 77 11.12 -37.22 28.56
N GLY A 78 9.81 -37.26 28.86
CA GLY A 78 9.27 -37.94 30.01
C GLY A 78 9.42 -37.21 31.35
N ARG A 79 9.85 -35.95 31.36
CA ARG A 79 9.94 -35.14 32.59
C ARG A 79 8.57 -34.89 33.22
N PHE A 80 7.53 -34.79 32.42
CA PHE A 80 6.14 -34.64 32.85
C PHE A 80 5.28 -35.75 32.22
N ASP A 81 4.46 -36.40 33.02
CA ASP A 81 3.42 -37.29 32.55
C ASP A 81 2.14 -36.52 32.15
N VAL A 82 1.18 -37.22 31.54
CA VAL A 82 -0.09 -36.65 31.08
C VAL A 82 -0.82 -35.93 32.20
N SER A 83 -0.86 -36.49 33.40
CA SER A 83 -1.58 -35.93 34.55
C SER A 83 -0.92 -34.66 35.04
N GLN A 84 0.40 -34.59 35.02
CA GLN A 84 1.18 -33.39 35.38
C GLN A 84 1.04 -32.30 34.34
N ILE A 85 1.00 -32.65 33.05
CA ILE A 85 0.74 -31.67 31.98
C ILE A 85 -0.67 -31.09 32.15
N ALA A 86 -1.68 -31.92 32.38
CA ALA A 86 -3.05 -31.45 32.57
C ALA A 86 -3.19 -30.56 33.81
N ALA A 87 -2.58 -30.92 34.93
CA ALA A 87 -2.62 -30.14 36.16
C ALA A 87 -1.95 -28.75 35.96
N ARG A 88 -0.80 -28.70 35.28
CA ARG A 88 -0.09 -27.45 34.99
C ARG A 88 -0.79 -26.59 33.95
N ALA A 89 -1.44 -27.22 32.96
CA ALA A 89 -2.27 -26.50 31.99
C ALA A 89 -3.48 -25.84 32.68
N ASN A 90 -4.14 -26.55 33.58
CA ASN A 90 -5.24 -26.01 34.38
C ASN A 90 -4.76 -24.84 35.28
N GLU A 91 -3.63 -24.99 35.97
CA GLU A 91 -3.05 -23.93 36.78
C GLU A 91 -2.73 -22.68 35.93
N ALA A 92 -2.11 -22.84 34.75
CA ALA A 92 -1.80 -21.74 33.85
C ALA A 92 -3.08 -21.06 33.34
N TYR A 93 -4.09 -21.84 32.96
CA TYR A 93 -5.38 -21.34 32.53
C TYR A 93 -6.05 -20.48 33.61
N ASP A 94 -6.16 -21.00 34.82
CA ASP A 94 -6.76 -20.29 35.96
C ASP A 94 -6.00 -18.99 36.27
N LEU A 95 -4.68 -19.04 36.28
CA LEU A 95 -3.84 -17.85 36.52
C LEU A 95 -4.05 -16.77 35.47
N ILE A 96 -4.15 -17.15 34.18
CA ILE A 96 -4.39 -16.22 33.08
C ILE A 96 -5.78 -15.59 33.19
N ILE A 97 -6.82 -16.41 33.42
CA ILE A 97 -8.20 -15.90 33.51
C ILE A 97 -8.37 -14.95 34.69
N HIS A 98 -7.77 -15.25 35.85
CA HIS A 98 -7.86 -14.39 37.03
C HIS A 98 -7.05 -13.10 36.93
N ASN A 99 -6.01 -13.06 36.09
CA ASN A 99 -5.14 -11.91 35.89
C ASN A 99 -4.90 -11.60 34.42
N TYR A 100 -5.97 -11.52 33.63
CA TYR A 100 -5.94 -11.41 32.17
C TYR A 100 -5.12 -10.20 31.67
N SER A 101 -5.08 -9.12 32.41
CA SER A 101 -4.29 -7.92 32.10
C SER A 101 -2.79 -8.14 32.05
N ARG A 102 -2.30 -9.24 32.66
CA ARG A 102 -0.89 -9.63 32.62
C ARG A 102 -0.55 -10.68 31.57
N PHE A 103 -1.56 -11.14 30.83
CA PHE A 103 -1.40 -12.02 29.68
C PHE A 103 -1.01 -11.20 28.45
N GLU A 104 0.30 -11.00 28.27
CA GLU A 104 0.84 -10.04 27.32
C GLU A 104 1.00 -10.65 25.92
N VAL A 105 -0.07 -10.64 25.17
CA VAL A 105 -0.08 -10.89 23.73
C VAL A 105 -0.65 -9.64 23.06
N SER A 106 0.13 -8.95 22.25
CA SER A 106 -0.27 -7.65 21.69
C SER A 106 0.40 -7.36 20.35
N THR A 107 -0.06 -6.32 19.68
CA THR A 107 0.70 -5.79 18.53
C THR A 107 1.92 -5.02 19.03
N ILE A 108 2.95 -4.92 18.17
CA ILE A 108 4.20 -4.22 18.47
C ILE A 108 3.95 -2.75 18.85
N ASP A 109 3.07 -2.07 18.11
CA ASP A 109 2.74 -0.66 18.35
C ASP A 109 1.94 -0.48 19.65
N SER A 110 1.03 -1.40 19.96
CA SER A 110 0.28 -1.39 21.23
C SER A 110 1.18 -1.61 22.42
N PHE A 111 2.18 -2.49 22.30
CA PHE A 111 3.19 -2.72 23.35
C PHE A 111 3.99 -1.44 23.61
N PHE A 112 4.58 -0.85 22.58
CA PHE A 112 5.36 0.37 22.74
C PHE A 112 4.55 1.57 23.20
N SER A 113 3.30 1.71 22.77
CA SER A 113 2.40 2.75 23.26
C SER A 113 2.16 2.63 24.78
N ARG A 114 1.99 1.41 25.30
CA ARG A 114 1.89 1.18 26.76
C ARG A 114 3.20 1.45 27.48
N VAL A 115 4.32 1.08 26.91
CA VAL A 115 5.65 1.42 27.46
C VAL A 115 5.78 2.93 27.61
N LEU A 116 5.53 3.70 26.55
CA LEU A 116 5.59 5.17 26.62
C LEU A 116 4.64 5.75 27.66
N LYS A 117 3.40 5.26 27.74
CA LYS A 117 2.44 5.72 28.76
C LYS A 117 2.92 5.41 30.18
N SER A 118 3.56 4.26 30.39
CA SER A 118 4.06 3.85 31.70
C SER A 118 5.24 4.69 32.17
N PHE A 119 6.01 5.25 31.25
CA PHE A 119 7.19 6.08 31.52
C PHE A 119 7.00 7.54 31.09
N ALA A 120 5.76 7.99 30.88
CA ALA A 120 5.47 9.33 30.37
C ALA A 120 6.09 10.45 31.23
N ARG A 121 6.15 10.29 32.59
CA ARG A 121 6.76 11.26 33.48
C ARG A 121 8.27 11.34 33.28
N GLU A 122 8.93 10.20 33.22
CA GLU A 122 10.39 10.09 33.06
C GLU A 122 10.84 10.62 31.71
N LEU A 123 9.93 10.52 30.70
CA LEU A 123 10.15 10.99 29.33
C LEU A 123 9.69 12.43 29.07
N ASN A 124 9.24 13.14 30.12
CA ASN A 124 8.67 14.50 30.00
C ASN A 124 7.53 14.59 28.98
N LEU A 125 6.76 13.51 28.78
CA LEU A 125 5.59 13.47 27.92
C LEU A 125 4.34 13.95 28.68
N PRO A 126 3.34 14.54 28.00
CA PRO A 126 2.06 14.85 28.61
C PRO A 126 1.45 13.60 29.25
N LEU A 127 0.92 13.69 30.45
CA LEU A 127 0.35 12.53 31.17
C LEU A 127 -0.98 12.03 30.59
N SER A 128 -1.65 12.88 29.82
CA SER A 128 -2.96 12.59 29.22
C SER A 128 -2.93 12.93 27.72
N TYR A 129 -2.27 12.10 26.93
CA TYR A 129 -2.41 12.18 25.47
C TYR A 129 -3.23 10.98 24.94
N GLU A 130 -3.99 11.22 23.89
CA GLU A 130 -4.62 10.16 23.13
C GLU A 130 -3.75 9.76 21.96
N VAL A 131 -3.77 8.48 21.58
CA VAL A 131 -3.05 8.03 20.38
C VAL A 131 -3.99 8.12 19.20
N GLU A 132 -3.70 9.04 18.28
CA GLU A 132 -4.45 9.16 17.03
C GLU A 132 -3.99 8.08 16.04
N MET A 133 -4.93 7.21 15.70
CA MET A 133 -4.70 6.11 14.78
C MET A 133 -4.88 6.53 13.30
N ASN A 134 -5.69 7.57 13.07
CA ASN A 134 -6.03 8.04 11.73
C ASN A 134 -5.08 9.16 11.26
N GLN A 135 -3.90 8.76 10.83
CA GLN A 135 -2.89 9.68 10.31
C GLN A 135 -3.37 10.47 9.08
N ASP A 136 -4.27 9.90 8.27
CA ASP A 136 -4.82 10.59 7.10
C ASP A 136 -5.73 11.75 7.53
N LEU A 137 -6.48 11.60 8.62
CA LEU A 137 -7.29 12.68 9.19
C LEU A 137 -6.39 13.82 9.68
N ALA A 138 -5.39 13.50 10.49
CA ALA A 138 -4.43 14.48 11.00
C ALA A 138 -3.73 15.25 9.87
N LEU A 139 -3.32 14.54 8.80
CA LEU A 139 -2.68 15.17 7.63
C LEU A 139 -3.65 16.09 6.88
N ASN A 140 -4.89 15.68 6.67
CA ASN A 140 -5.89 16.49 5.97
C ASN A 140 -6.18 17.78 6.73
N GLU A 141 -6.38 17.70 8.04
CA GLU A 141 -6.61 18.86 8.87
C GLU A 141 -5.38 19.80 8.91
N THR A 142 -4.19 19.21 8.93
CA THR A 142 -2.92 19.95 8.81
C THR A 142 -2.84 20.73 7.47
N ILE A 143 -3.23 20.11 6.37
CA ILE A 143 -3.26 20.73 5.04
C ILE A 143 -4.32 21.85 4.99
N ASP A 144 -5.50 21.59 5.52
CA ASP A 144 -6.58 22.58 5.57
C ASP A 144 -6.17 23.80 6.40
N ASN A 145 -5.49 23.60 7.53
CA ASN A 145 -4.96 24.69 8.37
C ASN A 145 -3.86 25.47 7.63
N LEU A 146 -2.97 24.79 6.89
CA LEU A 146 -1.98 25.46 6.05
C LEU A 146 -2.66 26.38 5.01
N PHE A 147 -3.71 25.90 4.35
CA PHE A 147 -4.45 26.68 3.37
C PHE A 147 -5.21 27.88 3.97
N ARG A 148 -5.78 27.73 5.17
CA ARG A 148 -6.48 28.81 5.88
C ARG A 148 -5.55 29.96 6.25
N GLU A 149 -4.30 29.68 6.56
CA GLU A 149 -3.31 30.69 6.98
C GLU A 149 -2.45 31.26 5.84
N LEU A 150 -2.77 30.97 4.58
CA LEU A 150 -1.96 31.41 3.44
C LEU A 150 -1.85 32.94 3.32
N ASP A 151 -2.83 33.68 3.80
CA ASP A 151 -2.80 35.14 3.74
C ASP A 151 -1.74 35.74 4.68
N ASP A 152 -1.42 35.05 5.76
CA ASP A 152 -0.39 35.40 6.72
C ASP A 152 1.01 34.90 6.32
N GLN A 153 1.11 34.02 5.31
CA GLN A 153 2.35 33.39 4.84
C GLN A 153 2.61 33.65 3.34
N PRO A 154 3.01 34.88 2.95
CA PRO A 154 3.11 35.26 1.54
C PRO A 154 4.11 34.43 0.72
N GLU A 155 5.17 33.88 1.33
CA GLU A 155 6.13 33.03 0.62
C GLU A 155 5.50 31.69 0.21
N ILE A 156 4.76 31.05 1.12
CA ILE A 156 4.06 29.79 0.86
C ILE A 156 2.93 30.00 -0.14
N LYS A 157 2.17 31.11 0.01
CA LYS A 157 1.13 31.50 -0.95
C LYS A 157 1.69 31.64 -2.37
N ASN A 158 2.81 32.35 -2.53
CA ASN A 158 3.48 32.50 -3.82
C ASN A 158 4.00 31.15 -4.35
N TRP A 159 4.53 30.29 -3.49
CA TRP A 159 5.00 28.96 -3.84
C TRP A 159 3.87 28.08 -4.37
N LEU A 160 2.74 28.02 -3.67
CA LEU A 160 1.54 27.28 -4.09
C LEU A 160 0.94 27.83 -5.38
N THR A 161 0.89 29.16 -5.52
CA THR A 161 0.42 29.80 -6.75
C THR A 161 1.28 29.41 -7.95
N GLN A 162 2.60 29.38 -7.78
CA GLN A 162 3.52 28.96 -8.83
C GLN A 162 3.35 27.45 -9.14
N TYR A 163 3.13 26.64 -8.12
CA TYR A 163 2.85 25.21 -8.28
C TYR A 163 1.58 24.98 -9.10
N SER A 164 0.48 25.64 -8.75
CA SER A 164 -0.78 25.53 -9.50
C SER A 164 -0.63 25.99 -10.96
N LYS A 165 0.09 27.08 -11.21
CA LYS A 165 0.39 27.54 -12.57
C LYS A 165 1.18 26.51 -13.37
N ASP A 166 2.20 25.92 -12.77
CA ASP A 166 3.04 24.91 -13.41
C ASP A 166 2.25 23.63 -13.74
N GLN A 167 1.26 23.27 -12.90
CA GLN A 167 0.35 22.14 -13.20
C GLN A 167 -0.54 22.46 -14.41
N VAL A 168 -1.11 23.65 -14.48
CA VAL A 168 -1.95 24.10 -15.62
C VAL A 168 -1.14 24.18 -16.91
N GLU A 169 0.09 24.70 -16.87
CA GLU A 169 1.00 24.73 -18.03
C GLU A 169 1.34 23.33 -18.56
N ASN A 170 1.25 22.31 -17.73
CA ASN A 170 1.48 20.90 -18.08
C ASN A 170 0.18 20.10 -18.31
N ASP A 171 -0.92 20.76 -18.64
CA ASP A 171 -2.25 20.17 -18.90
C ASP A 171 -2.79 19.31 -17.75
N LYS A 172 -2.44 19.66 -16.48
CA LYS A 172 -2.90 18.98 -15.28
C LYS A 172 -3.90 19.85 -14.50
N SER A 173 -4.54 19.26 -13.51
CA SER A 173 -5.43 19.98 -12.60
C SER A 173 -4.66 21.06 -11.82
N TRP A 174 -5.27 22.24 -11.69
CA TRP A 174 -4.78 23.31 -10.83
C TRP A 174 -4.85 22.96 -9.34
N ASN A 175 -5.73 22.00 -8.97
CA ASN A 175 -5.87 21.52 -7.60
C ASN A 175 -4.69 20.62 -7.24
N VAL A 176 -3.86 21.12 -6.32
CA VAL A 176 -2.63 20.47 -5.88
C VAL A 176 -2.79 19.66 -4.58
N ASP A 177 -3.97 19.67 -3.95
CA ASP A 177 -4.23 19.04 -2.65
C ASP A 177 -3.84 17.57 -2.64
N GLN A 178 -4.27 16.82 -3.65
CA GLN A 178 -3.97 15.38 -3.72
C GLN A 178 -2.47 15.09 -3.81
N GLN A 179 -1.71 15.95 -4.50
CA GLN A 179 -0.26 15.80 -4.61
C GLN A 179 0.43 16.17 -3.30
N ILE A 180 -0.04 17.23 -2.62
CA ILE A 180 0.46 17.61 -1.29
C ILE A 180 0.15 16.52 -0.28
N GLN A 181 -1.08 15.97 -0.26
CA GLN A 181 -1.47 14.86 0.60
C GLN A 181 -0.61 13.62 0.34
N LYS A 182 -0.42 13.25 -0.93
CA LYS A 182 0.39 12.08 -1.29
C LYS A 182 1.84 12.21 -0.82
N LEU A 183 2.43 13.41 -0.93
CA LEU A 183 3.79 13.63 -0.47
C LEU A 183 3.83 13.81 1.05
N GLY A 184 2.84 14.49 1.65
CA GLY A 184 2.70 14.67 3.09
C GLY A 184 2.65 13.35 3.88
N LYS A 185 2.11 12.28 3.30
CA LYS A 185 2.17 10.93 3.88
C LYS A 185 3.60 10.44 4.17
N ASN A 186 4.62 11.01 3.50
CA ASN A 186 6.00 10.67 3.81
C ASN A 186 6.45 11.19 5.18
N LEU A 187 5.78 12.21 5.76
CA LEU A 187 6.05 12.69 7.10
C LEU A 187 5.89 11.60 8.17
N PHE A 188 5.11 10.57 7.89
CA PHE A 188 4.87 9.45 8.80
C PHE A 188 5.84 8.27 8.58
N LYS A 189 6.71 8.35 7.54
CA LYS A 189 7.65 7.28 7.24
C LYS A 189 8.94 7.43 8.04
N GLU A 190 9.40 6.34 8.61
CA GLU A 190 10.64 6.28 9.39
C GLU A 190 11.86 6.83 8.66
N GLU A 191 12.02 6.45 7.38
CA GLU A 191 13.15 6.90 6.55
C GLU A 191 13.18 8.43 6.37
N PHE A 192 12.01 9.04 6.29
CA PHE A 192 11.90 10.48 6.15
C PHE A 192 12.20 11.21 7.46
N GLN A 193 11.68 10.68 8.56
CA GLN A 193 11.84 11.26 9.89
C GLN A 193 13.29 11.20 10.39
N ASP A 194 14.02 10.15 10.07
CA ASP A 194 15.45 9.99 10.43
C ASP A 194 16.35 11.01 9.72
N GLY A 195 15.96 11.44 8.51
CA GLY A 195 16.77 12.36 7.69
C GLY A 195 16.33 13.82 7.71
N PHE A 196 15.12 14.12 8.21
CA PHE A 196 14.51 15.44 8.07
C PHE A 196 14.80 16.39 9.22
N ASN A 197 15.16 15.89 10.40
CA ASN A 197 15.24 16.69 11.65
C ASN A 197 16.33 17.80 11.67
N ASP A 198 17.29 17.82 10.73
CA ASP A 198 18.42 18.74 10.81
C ASP A 198 18.63 19.69 9.62
N GLN A 199 17.80 19.63 8.57
CA GLN A 199 18.03 20.44 7.37
C GLN A 199 16.80 21.30 7.02
N LYS A 200 16.90 22.61 7.30
CA LYS A 200 15.94 23.59 6.78
C LYS A 200 16.07 23.69 5.25
N VAL A 201 14.97 23.41 4.56
CA VAL A 201 14.88 23.54 3.11
C VAL A 201 14.45 24.96 2.74
N GLU A 202 15.39 25.79 2.29
CA GLU A 202 15.08 27.15 1.84
C GLU A 202 14.33 27.14 0.50
N LEU A 203 13.13 27.72 0.46
CA LEU A 203 12.33 27.83 -0.77
C LEU A 203 13.06 28.58 -1.89
N ALA A 204 13.93 29.54 -1.55
CA ALA A 204 14.75 30.26 -2.53
C ALA A 204 15.72 29.32 -3.28
N SER A 205 16.36 28.40 -2.56
CA SER A 205 17.27 27.41 -3.16
C SER A 205 16.51 26.46 -4.09
N LEU A 206 15.29 26.06 -3.70
CA LEU A 206 14.43 25.23 -4.55
C LEU A 206 13.97 25.96 -5.81
N LYS A 207 13.69 27.27 -5.76
CA LYS A 207 13.36 28.07 -6.95
C LYS A 207 14.50 28.06 -7.96
N ASN A 208 15.74 28.31 -7.51
CA ASN A 208 16.92 28.26 -8.38
C ASN A 208 17.10 26.87 -9.01
N LEU A 209 16.87 25.82 -8.24
CA LEU A 209 16.92 24.45 -8.74
C LEU A 209 15.84 24.18 -9.81
N ILE A 210 14.61 24.63 -9.59
CA ILE A 210 13.52 24.51 -10.57
C ILE A 210 13.89 25.17 -11.89
N GLU A 211 14.44 26.39 -11.86
CA GLU A 211 14.87 27.10 -13.07
C GLU A 211 15.98 26.37 -13.82
N SER A 212 16.95 25.84 -13.07
CA SER A 212 18.05 25.04 -13.64
C SER A 212 17.51 23.78 -14.33
N LEU A 213 16.67 23.01 -13.63
CA LEU A 213 16.08 21.78 -14.17
C LEU A 213 15.20 22.04 -15.39
N LYS A 214 14.39 23.10 -15.37
CA LYS A 214 13.58 23.50 -16.54
C LYS A 214 14.45 23.87 -17.74
N LYS A 215 15.58 24.53 -17.52
CA LYS A 215 16.56 24.85 -18.57
C LYS A 215 17.20 23.59 -19.14
N GLU A 216 17.60 22.65 -18.29
CA GLU A 216 18.17 21.36 -18.72
C GLU A 216 17.19 20.57 -19.58
N ILE A 217 15.94 20.42 -19.13
CA ILE A 217 14.87 19.74 -19.87
C ILE A 217 14.68 20.38 -21.23
N LYS A 218 14.53 21.72 -21.29
CA LYS A 218 14.34 22.47 -22.52
C LYS A 218 15.53 22.32 -23.48
N THR A 219 16.74 22.31 -22.94
CA THR A 219 17.97 22.12 -23.72
C THR A 219 18.02 20.73 -24.34
N PHE A 220 17.73 19.68 -23.55
CA PHE A 220 17.65 18.31 -24.05
C PHE A 220 16.61 18.17 -25.16
N GLU A 221 15.38 18.62 -24.93
CA GLU A 221 14.28 18.54 -25.90
C GLU A 221 14.61 19.27 -27.20
N LYS A 222 15.20 20.48 -27.10
CA LYS A 222 15.61 21.26 -28.26
C LYS A 222 16.71 20.52 -29.05
N THR A 223 17.69 19.94 -28.37
CA THR A 223 18.78 19.23 -29.02
C THR A 223 18.27 17.94 -29.67
N ALA A 224 17.43 17.17 -28.96
CA ALA A 224 16.84 15.96 -29.52
C ALA A 224 15.97 16.24 -30.76
N LYS A 225 15.14 17.27 -30.72
CA LYS A 225 14.36 17.71 -31.88
C LYS A 225 15.22 18.23 -33.03
N SER A 226 16.39 18.81 -32.76
CA SER A 226 17.28 19.29 -33.83
C SER A 226 17.78 18.14 -34.71
N PHE A 227 17.96 16.92 -34.19
CA PHE A 227 18.30 15.75 -35.00
C PHE A 227 17.14 15.35 -35.93
N ALA A 228 15.91 15.40 -35.45
CA ALA A 228 14.73 15.15 -36.27
C ALA A 228 14.62 16.19 -37.41
N ASN A 229 14.79 17.47 -37.08
CA ASN A 229 14.74 18.54 -38.08
C ASN A 229 15.83 18.37 -39.15
N LYS A 230 17.08 18.07 -38.78
CA LYS A 230 18.14 17.79 -39.72
C LYS A 230 17.79 16.61 -40.65
N ALA A 231 17.25 15.53 -40.10
CA ALA A 231 16.81 14.40 -40.93
C ALA A 231 15.70 14.79 -41.87
N PHE A 232 14.71 15.57 -41.45
CA PHE A 232 13.63 16.04 -42.32
C PHE A 232 14.09 17.04 -43.38
N GLU A 233 15.10 17.89 -43.06
CA GLU A 233 15.75 18.75 -44.04
C GLU A 233 16.42 17.94 -45.17
N VAL A 234 17.16 16.87 -44.83
CA VAL A 234 17.75 15.95 -45.83
C VAL A 234 16.67 15.34 -46.71
N LEU A 235 15.55 14.88 -46.11
CA LEU A 235 14.44 14.30 -46.86
C LEU A 235 13.81 15.33 -47.81
N SER A 236 13.50 16.53 -47.31
CA SER A 236 12.82 17.58 -48.08
C SER A 236 13.66 18.12 -49.21
N GLN A 237 14.96 18.36 -49.00
CA GLN A 237 15.90 18.85 -50.01
C GLN A 237 16.06 17.88 -51.19
N ASN A 238 15.85 16.57 -50.95
CA ASN A 238 16.00 15.53 -51.94
C ASN A 238 14.63 15.01 -52.49
N GLY A 239 13.52 15.66 -52.08
CA GLY A 239 12.17 15.27 -52.54
C GLY A 239 11.72 13.91 -52.02
N LEU A 240 12.33 13.39 -50.97
CA LEU A 240 12.00 12.12 -50.35
C LEU A 240 10.95 12.24 -49.26
N THR A 241 10.16 11.19 -49.09
CA THR A 241 9.18 11.04 -48.02
C THR A 241 9.46 9.77 -47.23
N ALA A 242 8.80 9.61 -46.10
CA ALA A 242 8.93 8.38 -45.32
C ALA A 242 8.56 7.12 -46.12
N ALA A 243 7.74 7.22 -47.15
CA ALA A 243 7.35 6.09 -48.01
C ALA A 243 8.49 5.56 -48.87
N ASP A 244 9.53 6.35 -49.11
CA ASP A 244 10.71 5.95 -49.86
C ASP A 244 11.67 5.08 -49.06
N PHE A 245 11.48 5.00 -47.74
CA PHE A 245 12.28 4.23 -46.82
C PHE A 245 11.64 2.90 -46.41
N HIS A 246 12.46 1.93 -46.06
CA HIS A 246 12.02 0.60 -45.66
C HIS A 246 11.08 0.64 -44.48
N TYR A 247 9.89 0.06 -44.59
CA TYR A 247 8.76 0.13 -43.66
C TYR A 247 8.20 1.55 -43.41
N GLY A 248 8.56 2.56 -44.18
CA GLY A 248 8.01 3.92 -44.10
C GLY A 248 8.08 4.49 -42.68
N THR A 249 6.94 5.02 -42.21
CA THR A 249 6.82 5.58 -40.84
C THR A 249 6.97 4.57 -39.70
N SER A 250 7.09 3.27 -40.00
CA SER A 250 7.32 2.20 -39.03
C SER A 250 8.74 1.61 -39.13
N GLY A 251 9.59 2.12 -40.03
CA GLY A 251 10.98 1.76 -40.23
C GLY A 251 11.98 2.60 -39.45
N ALA A 252 13.18 2.75 -39.99
CA ALA A 252 14.24 3.57 -39.36
C ALA A 252 13.82 5.05 -39.19
N ILE A 253 13.11 5.61 -40.16
CA ILE A 253 12.62 7.01 -40.11
C ILE A 253 11.67 7.27 -38.93
N ALA A 254 11.01 6.23 -38.42
CA ALA A 254 10.15 6.35 -37.23
C ALA A 254 10.87 6.93 -36.00
N ALA A 255 12.19 6.75 -35.88
CA ALA A 255 12.97 7.31 -34.79
C ALA A 255 12.99 8.86 -34.84
N PHE A 256 13.13 9.44 -36.01
CA PHE A 256 13.12 10.90 -36.19
C PHE A 256 11.72 11.48 -35.93
N TYR A 257 10.66 10.80 -36.37
CA TYR A 257 9.29 11.21 -36.03
C TYR A 257 9.01 11.10 -34.51
N ALA A 258 9.60 10.11 -33.83
CA ALA A 258 9.48 9.97 -32.40
C ALA A 258 10.15 11.15 -31.68
N LEU A 259 11.39 11.51 -32.06
CA LEU A 259 12.10 12.66 -31.51
C LEU A 259 11.35 13.97 -31.70
N ASP A 260 10.74 14.19 -32.87
CA ASP A 260 9.93 15.37 -33.13
C ASP A 260 8.71 15.47 -32.22
N LYS A 261 8.05 14.33 -31.99
CA LYS A 261 6.89 14.22 -31.09
C LYS A 261 7.25 14.21 -29.59
N GLY A 262 8.54 14.23 -29.25
CA GLY A 262 9.00 14.19 -27.85
C GLY A 262 9.02 12.77 -27.24
N ASP A 263 8.99 11.73 -28.07
CA ASP A 263 9.29 10.36 -27.66
C ASP A 263 10.78 10.12 -27.85
N PHE A 264 11.51 10.07 -26.73
CA PHE A 264 12.96 9.94 -26.70
C PHE A 264 13.43 8.49 -26.47
N GLU A 265 12.57 7.49 -26.63
CA GLU A 265 12.92 6.07 -26.50
C GLU A 265 13.35 5.45 -27.84
N ILE A 266 14.23 6.12 -28.56
CA ILE A 266 14.69 5.64 -29.89
C ILE A 266 15.61 4.43 -29.80
N ASP A 267 16.29 4.20 -28.68
CA ASP A 267 17.12 3.04 -28.37
C ASP A 267 16.32 1.74 -28.20
N THR A 268 15.00 1.80 -28.08
CA THR A 268 14.10 0.64 -28.03
C THR A 268 13.53 0.26 -29.42
N LYS A 269 13.73 1.11 -30.43
CA LYS A 269 13.16 0.90 -31.76
C LYS A 269 14.01 -0.08 -32.59
N LYS A 270 13.68 -1.36 -32.53
CA LYS A 270 14.45 -2.46 -33.16
C LYS A 270 14.81 -2.20 -34.61
N ARG A 271 13.87 -1.77 -35.46
CA ARG A 271 14.13 -1.53 -36.89
C ARG A 271 15.08 -0.36 -37.13
N PHE A 272 15.04 0.66 -36.28
CA PHE A 272 16.00 1.75 -36.34
C PHE A 272 17.42 1.27 -36.03
N LEU A 273 17.58 0.52 -34.93
CA LEU A 273 18.87 -0.04 -34.53
C LEU A 273 19.41 -1.00 -35.60
N GLN A 274 18.62 -1.95 -36.07
CA GLN A 274 19.01 -2.89 -37.12
C GLN A 274 19.42 -2.19 -38.43
N THR A 275 18.81 -1.05 -38.73
CA THR A 275 19.17 -0.26 -39.92
C THR A 275 20.50 0.48 -39.71
N LEU A 276 20.73 1.04 -38.52
CA LEU A 276 22.02 1.66 -38.17
C LEU A 276 23.15 0.63 -38.14
N ASP A 277 22.90 -0.59 -37.66
CA ASP A 277 23.89 -1.67 -37.61
C ASP A 277 24.14 -2.34 -38.98
N GLY A 278 23.42 -1.89 -40.01
CA GLY A 278 23.54 -2.43 -41.38
C GLY A 278 22.86 -3.77 -41.61
N GLU A 279 22.09 -4.28 -40.63
CA GLU A 279 21.28 -5.51 -40.79
C GLU A 279 20.07 -5.31 -41.72
N MET A 280 19.59 -4.06 -41.82
CA MET A 280 18.46 -3.69 -42.66
C MET A 280 18.84 -2.54 -43.59
N GLN A 281 18.32 -2.61 -44.83
CA GLN A 281 18.51 -1.54 -45.79
C GLN A 281 17.63 -0.30 -45.47
N TRP A 282 18.10 0.88 -45.85
CA TRP A 282 17.36 2.13 -45.69
C TRP A 282 16.21 2.30 -46.65
N GLY A 283 16.44 2.07 -47.93
CA GLY A 283 15.46 2.31 -48.99
C GLY A 283 14.35 1.26 -49.08
N ALA A 284 13.18 1.66 -49.53
CA ALA A 284 12.07 0.76 -49.86
C ALA A 284 12.23 0.25 -51.27
N LYS A 285 12.41 -1.07 -51.49
CA LYS A 285 12.62 -1.71 -52.83
C LYS A 285 11.56 -1.35 -53.88
N LYS A 286 10.37 -0.94 -53.44
CA LYS A 286 9.26 -0.55 -54.32
C LYS A 286 9.23 0.95 -54.63
N SER A 287 10.06 1.75 -54.02
CA SER A 287 10.14 3.18 -54.31
C SER A 287 10.90 3.46 -55.60
N PRO A 288 10.45 4.40 -56.41
CA PRO A 288 11.21 4.89 -57.57
C PRO A 288 12.53 5.56 -57.14
N ASN A 289 12.62 6.02 -55.91
CA ASN A 289 13.78 6.71 -55.32
C ASN A 289 14.67 5.76 -54.49
N PHE A 290 14.58 4.44 -54.69
CA PHE A 290 15.25 3.43 -53.87
C PHE A 290 16.76 3.67 -53.71
N GLU A 291 17.50 3.89 -54.83
CA GLU A 291 18.96 4.09 -54.80
C GLU A 291 19.34 5.37 -54.00
N LEU A 292 18.63 6.47 -54.25
CA LEU A 292 18.83 7.73 -53.57
C LEU A 292 18.51 7.60 -52.05
N ALA A 293 17.44 6.91 -51.71
CA ALA A 293 17.07 6.66 -50.32
C ALA A 293 18.09 5.77 -49.59
N CYS A 294 18.68 4.79 -50.24
CA CYS A 294 19.78 4.00 -49.68
C CYS A 294 21.04 4.87 -49.50
N GLN A 295 21.43 5.61 -50.53
CA GLN A 295 22.62 6.47 -50.46
C GLN A 295 22.57 7.50 -49.36
N LEU A 296 21.46 8.23 -49.22
CA LEU A 296 21.25 9.21 -48.17
C LEU A 296 21.06 8.55 -46.78
N GLY A 297 20.46 7.37 -46.80
CA GLY A 297 20.31 6.54 -45.62
C GLY A 297 21.63 6.11 -45.01
N GLU A 298 22.54 5.61 -45.84
CA GLU A 298 23.88 5.14 -45.46
C GLU A 298 24.88 6.27 -45.20
N SER A 299 24.57 7.49 -45.63
CA SER A 299 25.39 8.68 -45.36
C SER A 299 24.79 9.58 -44.30
N ASP A 300 24.04 10.60 -44.73
CA ASP A 300 23.58 11.68 -43.85
C ASP A 300 22.64 11.18 -42.74
N LEU A 301 21.65 10.33 -43.06
CA LEU A 301 20.70 9.84 -42.07
C LEU A 301 21.33 8.87 -41.07
N HIS A 302 22.31 8.08 -41.52
CA HIS A 302 23.08 7.21 -40.62
C HIS A 302 23.84 8.01 -39.58
N TYR A 303 24.58 9.06 -40.01
CA TYR A 303 25.32 9.93 -39.09
C TYR A 303 24.37 10.66 -38.12
N ILE A 304 23.29 11.26 -38.63
CA ILE A 304 22.29 11.94 -37.80
C ILE A 304 21.66 10.95 -36.81
N GLY A 305 21.36 9.73 -37.24
CA GLY A 305 20.76 8.70 -36.41
C GLY A 305 21.71 8.19 -35.33
N THR A 306 22.98 8.00 -35.65
CA THR A 306 24.00 7.56 -34.70
C THR A 306 24.27 8.63 -33.65
N ASP A 307 24.39 9.90 -34.07
CA ASP A 307 24.56 11.04 -33.15
C ASP A 307 23.34 11.21 -32.25
N ALA A 308 22.14 11.08 -32.79
CA ALA A 308 20.89 11.15 -32.02
C ALA A 308 20.81 10.03 -30.98
N LEU A 309 21.14 8.79 -31.39
CA LEU A 309 21.17 7.64 -30.48
C LEU A 309 22.18 7.83 -29.35
N ALA A 310 23.41 8.24 -29.69
CA ALA A 310 24.47 8.49 -28.73
C ALA A 310 24.07 9.59 -27.73
N PHE A 311 23.50 10.71 -28.22
CA PHE A 311 23.02 11.80 -27.37
C PHE A 311 21.90 11.33 -26.43
N VAL A 312 20.88 10.71 -26.97
CA VAL A 312 19.73 10.24 -26.17
C VAL A 312 20.16 9.21 -25.14
N THR A 313 20.96 8.21 -25.51
CA THR A 313 21.42 7.18 -24.58
C THR A 313 22.23 7.78 -23.42
N LYS A 314 23.06 8.79 -23.70
CA LYS A 314 23.86 9.46 -22.70
C LYS A 314 23.07 10.37 -21.78
N GLU A 315 22.22 11.23 -22.35
CA GLU A 315 21.61 12.35 -21.62
C GLU A 315 20.18 12.06 -21.11
N ARG A 316 19.50 11.03 -21.62
CA ARG A 316 18.10 10.70 -21.23
C ARG A 316 17.95 10.41 -19.75
N LYS A 317 18.96 9.80 -19.11
CA LYS A 317 18.93 9.55 -17.66
C LYS A 317 18.84 10.85 -16.87
N HIS A 318 19.64 11.85 -17.23
CA HIS A 318 19.57 13.19 -16.61
C HIS A 318 18.23 13.89 -16.87
N TYR A 319 17.75 13.84 -18.11
CA TYR A 319 16.45 14.37 -18.49
C TYR A 319 15.31 13.74 -17.68
N ASN A 320 15.26 12.42 -17.59
CA ASN A 320 14.24 11.71 -16.82
C ASN A 320 14.34 12.03 -15.31
N THR A 321 15.54 12.13 -14.78
CA THR A 321 15.78 12.52 -13.38
C THR A 321 15.28 13.94 -13.12
N ALA A 322 15.63 14.89 -13.99
CA ALA A 322 15.17 16.28 -13.88
C ALA A 322 13.62 16.37 -13.89
N ARG A 323 12.96 15.63 -14.79
CA ARG A 323 11.49 15.56 -14.83
C ARG A 323 10.89 14.92 -13.57
N ALA A 324 11.51 13.88 -13.06
CA ALA A 324 11.06 13.21 -11.83
C ALA A 324 11.18 14.12 -10.60
N ILE A 325 12.27 14.89 -10.50
CA ILE A 325 12.45 15.91 -9.45
C ILE A 325 11.39 17.00 -9.57
N LEU A 326 11.22 17.59 -10.75
CA LEU A 326 10.25 18.69 -10.96
C LEU A 326 8.81 18.26 -10.65
N LYS A 327 8.47 16.99 -10.86
CA LYS A 327 7.14 16.46 -10.55
C LYS A 327 6.76 16.62 -9.07
N ASN A 328 7.74 16.54 -8.16
CA ASN A 328 7.51 16.48 -6.72
C ASN A 328 8.10 17.69 -5.95
N ILE A 329 8.96 18.50 -6.58
CA ILE A 329 9.74 19.54 -5.89
C ILE A 329 8.87 20.61 -5.22
N TYR A 330 7.73 20.96 -5.81
CA TYR A 330 6.82 21.93 -5.22
C TYR A 330 6.17 21.40 -3.94
N ALA A 331 5.69 20.16 -3.96
CA ALA A 331 5.13 19.53 -2.78
C ALA A 331 6.22 19.26 -1.72
N PHE A 332 7.45 18.92 -2.15
CA PHE A 332 8.62 18.78 -1.26
C PHE A 332 8.92 20.09 -0.50
N GLY A 333 8.86 21.26 -1.15
CA GLY A 333 9.07 22.55 -0.50
C GLY A 333 8.03 22.89 0.57
N LEU A 334 6.89 22.20 0.61
CA LEU A 334 5.87 22.40 1.63
C LEU A 334 6.03 21.46 2.85
N LEU A 335 6.89 20.45 2.76
CA LEU A 335 6.98 19.42 3.80
C LEU A 335 7.41 19.98 5.16
N GLU A 336 8.29 20.99 5.19
CA GLU A 336 8.69 21.65 6.43
C GLU A 336 7.51 22.39 7.08
N SER A 337 6.75 23.15 6.29
CA SER A 337 5.56 23.84 6.78
C SER A 337 4.48 22.86 7.24
N LEU A 338 4.29 21.76 6.52
CA LEU A 338 3.38 20.68 6.93
C LEU A 338 3.86 19.97 8.20
N HIS A 339 5.17 19.75 8.35
CA HIS A 339 5.73 19.16 9.56
C HIS A 339 5.48 20.05 10.79
N GLN A 340 5.73 21.36 10.65
CA GLN A 340 5.45 22.30 11.73
C GLN A 340 3.96 22.34 12.09
N LYS A 341 3.08 22.42 11.09
CA LYS A 341 1.63 22.40 11.30
C LYS A 341 1.12 21.09 11.88
N LEU A 342 1.77 19.98 11.56
CA LEU A 342 1.46 18.69 12.18
C LEU A 342 1.86 18.66 13.66
N LYS A 343 2.95 19.36 14.02
CA LYS A 343 3.34 19.56 15.42
C LYS A 343 2.31 20.41 16.14
N ASP A 344 1.89 21.55 15.56
CA ASP A 344 0.85 22.41 16.10
C ASP A 344 -0.45 21.61 16.33
N TYR A 345 -0.86 20.76 15.36
CA TYR A 345 -2.01 19.87 15.49
C TYR A 345 -1.92 18.92 16.69
N ARG A 346 -0.74 18.30 16.90
CA ARG A 346 -0.52 17.42 18.07
C ARG A 346 -0.68 18.17 19.38
N ASP A 347 -0.11 19.37 19.46
CA ASP A 347 -0.14 20.19 20.66
C ASP A 347 -1.57 20.71 20.95
N GLU A 348 -2.31 21.17 19.92
CA GLU A 348 -3.68 21.67 20.04
C GLU A 348 -4.68 20.59 20.47
N HIS A 349 -4.58 19.39 19.90
CA HIS A 349 -5.49 18.28 20.18
C HIS A 349 -5.01 17.40 21.34
N ASN A 350 -3.82 17.64 21.87
CA ASN A 350 -3.18 16.81 22.88
C ASN A 350 -3.11 15.33 22.47
N VAL A 351 -2.74 15.08 21.21
CA VAL A 351 -2.66 13.75 20.63
C VAL A 351 -1.22 13.38 20.26
N MET A 352 -0.93 12.08 20.26
CA MET A 352 0.30 11.51 19.72
C MET A 352 -0.08 10.64 18.51
N LEU A 353 0.58 10.83 17.40
CA LEU A 353 0.37 9.97 16.24
C LEU A 353 1.05 8.60 16.46
N ILE A 354 0.48 7.55 15.91
CA ILE A 354 1.04 6.20 16.06
C ILE A 354 2.49 6.10 15.53
N SER A 355 2.82 6.86 14.47
CA SER A 355 4.18 6.94 13.93
C SER A 355 5.20 7.53 14.92
N ASP A 356 4.76 8.40 15.82
CA ASP A 356 5.64 9.10 16.73
C ASP A 356 6.16 8.19 17.86
N THR A 357 5.39 7.16 18.19
CA THR A 357 5.70 6.20 19.26
C THR A 357 7.10 5.59 19.09
N ASN A 358 7.38 5.11 17.87
CA ASN A 358 8.66 4.45 17.57
C ASN A 358 9.85 5.43 17.54
N ILE A 359 9.59 6.69 17.18
CA ILE A 359 10.62 7.73 17.11
C ILE A 359 11.00 8.20 18.48
N ILE A 360 10.01 8.52 19.32
CA ILE A 360 10.24 8.97 20.69
C ILE A 360 11.04 7.91 21.46
N LEU A 361 10.66 6.63 21.30
CA LEU A 361 11.42 5.54 21.89
C LEU A 361 12.86 5.47 21.36
N LYS A 362 13.07 5.65 20.05
CA LYS A 362 14.39 5.67 19.45
C LYS A 362 15.25 6.83 19.96
N GLU A 363 14.67 8.03 20.09
CA GLU A 363 15.36 9.21 20.63
C GLU A 363 15.75 8.98 22.08
N VAL A 364 14.81 8.49 22.89
CA VAL A 364 15.04 8.11 24.29
C VAL A 364 16.16 7.10 24.43
N LEU A 365 16.23 6.10 23.55
CA LEU A 365 17.31 5.11 23.57
C LEU A 365 18.68 5.64 23.14
N ARG A 366 18.70 6.71 22.35
CA ARG A 366 19.97 7.37 21.97
C ARG A 366 20.52 8.24 23.09
N GLU A 367 19.68 8.80 23.94
CA GLU A 367 20.09 9.55 25.11
C GLU A 367 20.57 8.59 26.22
N ALA A 368 21.76 8.81 26.72
CA ALA A 368 22.50 7.89 27.62
C ALA A 368 21.80 7.54 28.94
N ASP A 369 20.70 8.20 29.28
CA ASP A 369 19.99 8.05 30.58
C ASP A 369 18.78 7.09 30.50
N ALA A 370 18.50 6.44 29.34
CA ALA A 370 17.35 5.57 29.16
C ALA A 370 17.54 4.04 29.31
N PRO A 371 18.74 3.50 29.71
CA PRO A 371 18.88 2.07 29.99
C PRO A 371 17.87 1.56 31.01
N PHE A 372 17.45 2.42 31.97
CA PHE A 372 16.54 2.05 33.06
C PHE A 372 15.17 1.56 32.58
N ILE A 373 14.63 2.09 31.45
CA ILE A 373 13.35 1.63 30.88
C ILE A 373 13.49 0.17 30.43
N PHE A 374 14.57 -0.12 29.71
CA PHE A 374 14.84 -1.45 29.20
C PHE A 374 15.31 -2.43 30.26
N GLU A 375 16.06 -1.96 31.28
CA GLU A 375 16.41 -2.74 32.46
C GLU A 375 15.13 -3.16 33.18
N LYS A 376 14.20 -2.22 33.41
CA LYS A 376 12.93 -2.47 34.10
C LYS A 376 12.00 -3.38 33.30
N LEU A 377 11.93 -3.20 31.96
CA LEU A 377 11.17 -4.08 31.07
C LEU A 377 11.84 -5.45 30.92
N GLY A 378 13.16 -5.50 30.79
CA GLY A 378 13.92 -6.74 30.65
C GLY A 378 13.88 -7.60 31.91
N SER A 379 13.89 -6.99 33.11
CA SER A 379 13.69 -7.72 34.39
C SER A 379 12.26 -8.29 34.51
N PHE A 380 11.29 -7.75 33.77
CA PHE A 380 9.92 -8.21 33.81
C PHE A 380 9.64 -9.25 32.72
N TYR A 381 10.01 -8.97 31.44
CA TYR A 381 9.80 -9.87 30.31
C TYR A 381 11.03 -10.74 30.09
N LYS A 382 10.89 -12.02 30.44
CA LYS A 382 11.96 -13.02 30.29
C LYS A 382 11.96 -13.68 28.92
N HIS A 383 10.80 -14.08 28.45
CA HIS A 383 10.66 -14.75 27.18
C HIS A 383 9.99 -13.85 26.16
N ILE A 384 10.54 -13.82 24.94
CA ILE A 384 10.04 -12.95 23.87
C ILE A 384 9.69 -13.78 22.64
N MET A 385 8.48 -13.64 22.15
CA MET A 385 7.99 -14.30 20.95
C MET A 385 7.50 -13.27 19.94
N ILE A 386 7.95 -13.35 18.70
CA ILE A 386 7.58 -12.40 17.65
C ILE A 386 7.05 -13.17 16.44
N ASP A 387 5.79 -12.92 16.08
CA ASP A 387 5.16 -13.45 14.86
C ASP A 387 5.22 -12.42 13.72
N GLU A 388 5.20 -12.91 12.48
CA GLU A 388 5.24 -12.12 11.24
C GLU A 388 6.41 -11.11 11.22
N PHE A 389 7.57 -11.56 11.67
CA PHE A 389 8.76 -10.69 11.84
C PHE A 389 9.22 -9.99 10.55
N GLN A 390 8.92 -10.55 9.36
CA GLN A 390 9.23 -9.92 8.07
C GLN A 390 8.54 -8.58 7.84
N ASP A 391 7.50 -8.26 8.61
CA ASP A 391 6.78 -7.01 8.53
C ASP A 391 7.25 -5.97 9.57
N THR A 392 8.22 -6.34 10.42
CA THR A 392 8.84 -5.44 11.40
C THR A 392 9.65 -4.35 10.72
N SER A 393 9.51 -3.10 11.19
CA SER A 393 10.28 -1.97 10.70
C SER A 393 11.66 -1.86 11.37
N ASN A 394 12.55 -1.03 10.76
CA ASN A 394 13.86 -0.76 11.35
C ASN A 394 13.77 -0.10 12.74
N PHE A 395 12.81 0.81 12.95
CA PHE A 395 12.65 1.47 14.25
C PHE A 395 12.08 0.51 15.29
N GLN A 396 11.09 -0.29 14.91
CA GLN A 396 10.54 -1.33 15.76
C GLN A 396 11.61 -2.33 16.18
N TRP A 397 12.45 -2.76 15.25
CA TRP A 397 13.59 -3.63 15.54
C TRP A 397 14.60 -2.94 16.47
N PHE A 398 14.97 -1.70 16.18
CA PHE A 398 15.89 -0.93 17.04
C PHE A 398 15.40 -0.87 18.47
N ASN A 399 14.11 -0.69 18.68
CA ASN A 399 13.47 -0.61 19.99
C ASN A 399 13.33 -1.98 20.68
N LEU A 400 13.14 -3.09 19.94
CA LEU A 400 13.04 -4.44 20.50
C LEU A 400 14.38 -5.09 20.80
N LYS A 401 15.39 -4.78 20.01
CA LYS A 401 16.71 -5.41 20.08
C LYS A 401 17.33 -5.39 21.50
N PRO A 402 17.30 -4.30 22.28
CA PRO A 402 17.83 -4.30 23.65
C PRO A 402 17.13 -5.31 24.57
N LEU A 403 15.79 -5.45 24.46
CA LEU A 403 15.04 -6.44 25.24
C LEU A 403 15.41 -7.87 24.86
N ILE A 404 15.58 -8.13 23.57
CA ILE A 404 15.98 -9.43 23.04
C ILE A 404 17.38 -9.80 23.53
N ILE A 405 18.35 -8.89 23.44
CA ILE A 405 19.71 -9.10 23.93
C ILE A 405 19.72 -9.37 25.44
N ASN A 406 18.94 -8.63 26.22
CA ASN A 406 18.82 -8.85 27.65
C ASN A 406 18.28 -10.27 27.95
N ALA A 407 17.16 -10.66 27.33
CA ALA A 407 16.59 -11.99 27.51
C ALA A 407 17.59 -13.10 27.15
N LEU A 408 18.30 -12.96 26.04
CA LEU A 408 19.31 -13.93 25.59
C LEU A 408 20.52 -13.99 26.53
N SER A 409 20.98 -12.83 27.06
CA SER A 409 22.11 -12.76 27.99
C SER A 409 21.82 -13.45 29.32
N GLU A 410 20.56 -13.43 29.75
CA GLU A 410 20.09 -14.11 30.96
C GLU A 410 19.72 -15.59 30.72
N GLY A 411 19.86 -16.07 29.49
CA GLY A 411 19.58 -17.48 29.10
C GLY A 411 18.10 -17.77 28.91
N HIS A 412 17.25 -16.76 28.76
CA HIS A 412 15.83 -16.90 28.48
C HIS A 412 15.56 -17.17 26.99
N GLU A 413 14.37 -17.68 26.69
CA GLU A 413 14.02 -18.10 25.32
C GLU A 413 13.47 -16.91 24.51
N VAL A 414 14.02 -16.78 23.30
CA VAL A 414 13.56 -15.84 22.29
C VAL A 414 13.17 -16.61 21.03
N LEU A 415 11.96 -16.40 20.56
CA LEU A 415 11.39 -17.04 19.39
C LEU A 415 10.99 -16.00 18.35
N ILE A 416 11.57 -16.10 17.17
CA ILE A 416 11.24 -15.25 16.02
C ILE A 416 10.64 -16.12 14.92
N VAL A 417 9.47 -15.78 14.43
CA VAL A 417 8.79 -16.50 13.35
C VAL A 417 8.44 -15.54 12.21
N GLY A 418 8.71 -15.94 10.99
CA GLY A 418 8.39 -15.12 9.83
C GLY A 418 8.51 -15.86 8.50
N ASP A 419 7.96 -15.24 7.47
CA ASP A 419 8.07 -15.67 6.08
C ASP A 419 8.41 -14.50 5.17
N VAL A 420 9.64 -14.43 4.73
CA VAL A 420 10.12 -13.34 3.85
C VAL A 420 9.25 -13.20 2.60
N LYS A 421 8.73 -14.32 2.07
CA LYS A 421 7.87 -14.35 0.88
C LYS A 421 6.50 -13.70 1.10
N GLN A 422 6.08 -13.53 2.37
CA GLN A 422 4.84 -12.88 2.78
C GLN A 422 5.04 -11.42 3.22
N SER A 423 6.22 -10.84 3.03
CA SER A 423 6.48 -9.42 3.34
C SER A 423 5.74 -8.51 2.37
N ILE A 424 4.55 -8.05 2.75
CA ILE A 424 3.69 -7.18 1.93
C ILE A 424 3.48 -5.78 2.54
N TYR A 425 4.10 -5.48 3.69
CA TYR A 425 3.93 -4.22 4.41
C TYR A 425 5.13 -3.27 4.29
N ARG A 426 5.91 -3.38 3.22
CA ARG A 426 7.02 -2.45 2.96
C ARG A 426 6.57 -0.98 2.94
N PHE A 427 5.37 -0.70 2.43
CA PHE A 427 4.80 0.66 2.43
C PHE A 427 4.50 1.21 3.83
N ARG A 428 4.48 0.35 4.88
CA ARG A 428 4.36 0.70 6.29
C ARG A 428 5.70 0.64 7.04
N GLY A 429 6.82 0.55 6.32
CA GLY A 429 8.15 0.49 6.92
C GLY A 429 8.69 -0.92 7.16
N GLY A 430 7.92 -1.99 6.90
CA GLY A 430 8.38 -3.37 7.04
C GLY A 430 9.65 -3.63 6.23
N ASN A 431 10.65 -4.27 6.85
CA ASN A 431 11.93 -4.56 6.25
C ASN A 431 12.25 -6.06 6.28
N MET A 432 12.01 -6.74 5.16
CA MET A 432 12.28 -8.17 5.04
C MET A 432 13.77 -8.54 5.21
N ARG A 433 14.70 -7.58 4.99
CA ARG A 433 16.16 -7.81 5.17
C ARG A 433 16.50 -8.11 6.63
N LEU A 434 15.69 -7.64 7.58
CA LEU A 434 15.84 -7.99 8.99
C LEU A 434 15.85 -9.51 9.16
N LEU A 435 14.84 -10.20 8.65
CA LEU A 435 14.73 -11.66 8.76
C LEU A 435 15.72 -12.41 7.85
N LEU A 436 16.10 -11.86 6.71
CA LEU A 436 17.03 -12.50 5.77
C LEU A 436 18.45 -12.59 6.31
N SER A 437 19.01 -11.48 6.81
CA SER A 437 20.42 -11.41 7.19
C SER A 437 20.70 -10.52 8.39
N GLN A 438 19.99 -9.40 8.54
CA GLN A 438 20.40 -8.32 9.43
C GLN A 438 20.33 -8.71 10.91
N ILE A 439 19.32 -9.47 11.36
CA ILE A 439 19.25 -9.94 12.75
C ILE A 439 20.43 -10.84 13.12
N LYS A 440 20.91 -11.65 12.17
CA LYS A 440 22.08 -12.51 12.38
C LYS A 440 23.34 -11.71 12.59
N GLU A 441 23.54 -10.67 11.78
CA GLU A 441 24.67 -9.76 11.88
C GLU A 441 24.62 -8.95 13.21
N GLU A 442 23.43 -8.44 13.54
CA GLU A 442 23.28 -7.54 14.68
C GLU A 442 23.22 -8.23 16.04
N LEU A 443 22.71 -9.46 16.11
CA LEU A 443 22.74 -10.26 17.34
C LEU A 443 24.09 -10.96 17.57
N GLY A 444 24.90 -11.13 16.51
CA GLY A 444 26.27 -11.62 16.60
C GLY A 444 26.38 -12.93 17.41
N LEU A 445 27.06 -12.87 18.56
CA LEU A 445 27.29 -14.04 19.42
C LEU A 445 26.02 -14.67 19.98
N PHE A 446 24.92 -13.91 20.07
CA PHE A 446 23.62 -14.43 20.52
C PHE A 446 22.87 -15.19 19.43
N TYR A 447 23.38 -15.24 18.20
CA TYR A 447 22.78 -15.96 17.07
C TYR A 447 23.58 -17.23 16.76
N PRO A 448 23.27 -18.38 17.40
CA PRO A 448 23.99 -19.63 17.12
C PRO A 448 23.65 -20.15 15.72
N ASN A 449 24.54 -20.92 15.10
CA ASN A 449 24.31 -21.49 13.77
C ASN A 449 23.05 -22.39 13.67
N GLU A 450 22.62 -22.95 14.79
CA GLU A 450 21.46 -23.84 14.90
C GLU A 450 20.17 -23.08 15.25
N ALA A 451 20.19 -21.73 15.29
CA ALA A 451 19.00 -20.93 15.59
C ALA A 451 17.97 -21.00 14.43
N ASP A 452 18.45 -21.08 13.18
CA ASP A 452 17.57 -21.17 12.01
C ASP A 452 16.92 -22.55 11.92
N ARG A 453 15.59 -22.55 11.84
CA ARG A 453 14.76 -23.75 11.62
C ARG A 453 13.77 -23.50 10.50
N ASN A 454 13.72 -24.40 9.54
CA ASN A 454 12.76 -24.32 8.44
C ASN A 454 11.50 -25.14 8.77
N LEU A 455 10.33 -24.54 8.57
CA LEU A 455 9.04 -25.25 8.61
C LEU A 455 8.66 -25.59 7.16
N SER A 456 9.07 -26.81 6.72
CA SER A 456 8.87 -27.26 5.34
C SER A 456 7.49 -27.91 5.11
N ASP A 457 6.81 -28.36 6.14
CA ASP A 457 5.54 -29.09 6.02
C ASP A 457 4.38 -28.18 5.60
N ASN A 458 3.51 -28.63 4.68
CA ASN A 458 2.28 -27.90 4.34
C ASN A 458 1.04 -28.68 4.81
N TYR A 459 0.39 -28.14 5.84
CA TYR A 459 -0.85 -28.69 6.43
C TYR A 459 -2.13 -28.04 5.89
N ARG A 460 -2.01 -27.00 5.04
CA ARG A 460 -3.15 -26.21 4.54
C ARG A 460 -3.69 -26.75 3.22
N SER A 461 -2.80 -26.95 2.27
CA SER A 461 -3.15 -27.14 0.86
C SER A 461 -3.08 -28.60 0.43
N LEU A 462 -3.91 -28.97 -0.55
CA LEU A 462 -3.85 -30.28 -1.21
C LEU A 462 -2.63 -30.37 -2.14
N SER A 463 -2.24 -31.59 -2.52
CA SER A 463 -0.98 -31.89 -3.21
C SER A 463 -0.73 -31.06 -4.48
N GLU A 464 -1.75 -30.87 -5.34
CA GLU A 464 -1.56 -30.18 -6.62
C GLU A 464 -1.23 -28.69 -6.42
N ILE A 465 -1.77 -28.06 -5.37
CA ILE A 465 -1.45 -26.67 -5.03
C ILE A 465 -0.01 -26.54 -4.55
N VAL A 466 0.44 -27.48 -3.70
CA VAL A 466 1.81 -27.48 -3.17
C VAL A 466 2.81 -27.73 -4.30
N ASN A 467 2.55 -28.73 -5.16
CA ASN A 467 3.40 -29.05 -6.30
C ASN A 467 3.53 -27.87 -7.28
N PHE A 468 2.40 -27.21 -7.56
CA PHE A 468 2.41 -26.02 -8.43
C PHE A 468 3.24 -24.89 -7.82
N ASN A 469 3.05 -24.59 -6.53
CA ASN A 469 3.79 -23.54 -5.86
C ASN A 469 5.29 -23.85 -5.81
N ASN A 470 5.67 -25.08 -5.47
CA ASN A 470 7.07 -25.50 -5.47
C ASN A 470 7.70 -25.31 -6.86
N ALA A 471 7.03 -25.78 -7.93
CA ALA A 471 7.54 -25.65 -9.29
C ALA A 471 7.59 -24.17 -9.79
N LEU A 472 6.63 -23.34 -9.39
CA LEU A 472 6.60 -21.92 -9.73
C LEU A 472 7.75 -21.16 -9.05
N PHE A 473 7.89 -21.33 -7.75
CA PHE A 473 8.88 -20.58 -6.97
C PHE A 473 10.32 -21.09 -7.14
N ASP A 474 10.50 -22.30 -7.68
CA ASP A 474 11.80 -22.78 -8.15
C ASP A 474 12.33 -21.99 -9.36
N ARG A 475 11.43 -21.57 -10.26
CA ARG A 475 11.78 -20.89 -11.52
C ARG A 475 11.68 -19.37 -11.47
N LEU A 476 10.78 -18.85 -10.64
CA LEU A 476 10.44 -17.42 -10.62
C LEU A 476 11.62 -16.51 -10.28
N PRO A 477 12.48 -16.80 -9.28
CA PRO A 477 13.60 -15.93 -8.92
C PRO A 477 14.59 -15.71 -10.08
N SER A 478 14.98 -16.78 -10.78
CA SER A 478 15.87 -16.69 -11.94
C SER A 478 15.25 -15.94 -13.11
N ALA A 479 13.97 -16.19 -13.41
CA ALA A 479 13.25 -15.49 -14.47
C ALA A 479 13.09 -13.98 -14.20
N LEU A 480 12.88 -13.58 -12.92
CA LEU A 480 12.83 -12.17 -12.54
C LEU A 480 14.21 -11.51 -12.67
N ARG A 481 15.28 -12.19 -12.31
CA ARG A 481 16.64 -11.68 -12.43
C ARG A 481 17.06 -11.45 -13.88
N GLU A 482 16.73 -12.35 -14.80
CA GLU A 482 17.03 -12.22 -16.23
C GLU A 482 16.36 -10.97 -16.85
N ASN A 483 15.21 -10.55 -16.33
CA ASN A 483 14.46 -9.40 -16.83
C ASN A 483 14.76 -8.08 -16.09
N ASP A 484 15.43 -8.13 -14.95
CA ASP A 484 15.72 -6.95 -14.12
C ASP A 484 17.20 -6.58 -14.17
N SER A 485 17.54 -5.71 -15.12
CA SER A 485 18.91 -5.18 -15.29
C SER A 485 19.34 -4.21 -14.18
N LEU A 486 18.49 -3.94 -13.19
CA LEU A 486 18.73 -2.94 -12.15
C LEU A 486 19.17 -3.55 -10.81
N THR A 487 19.03 -4.85 -10.61
CA THR A 487 19.37 -5.49 -9.34
C THR A 487 20.65 -6.30 -9.43
N GLU A 488 21.74 -5.75 -8.90
CA GLU A 488 22.97 -6.50 -8.60
C GLU A 488 22.81 -7.43 -7.38
N SER A 489 21.63 -7.43 -6.73
CA SER A 489 21.39 -8.18 -5.50
C SER A 489 20.77 -9.54 -5.77
N ASN A 490 21.29 -10.57 -5.11
CA ASN A 490 20.74 -11.92 -5.06
C ASN A 490 19.54 -12.02 -4.07
N LEU A 491 18.84 -10.91 -3.88
CA LEU A 491 17.77 -10.80 -2.86
C LEU A 491 16.60 -11.76 -3.13
N PHE A 492 16.25 -11.95 -4.41
CA PHE A 492 15.17 -12.87 -4.79
C PHE A 492 15.54 -14.33 -4.50
N GLU A 493 16.77 -14.74 -4.85
CA GLU A 493 17.25 -16.07 -4.58
C GLU A 493 17.29 -16.36 -3.09
N LEU A 494 17.80 -15.43 -2.28
CA LEU A 494 17.82 -15.55 -0.82
C LEU A 494 16.40 -15.60 -0.21
N ALA A 495 15.46 -14.82 -0.75
CA ALA A 495 14.09 -14.79 -0.25
C ALA A 495 13.32 -16.10 -0.52
N PHE A 496 13.67 -16.78 -1.61
CA PHE A 496 13.05 -18.05 -2.01
C PHE A 496 13.89 -19.28 -1.68
N GLU A 497 15.05 -19.10 -1.04
CA GLU A 497 15.84 -20.24 -0.55
C GLU A 497 15.01 -21.09 0.43
N GLY A 498 15.01 -22.41 0.20
CA GLY A 498 14.22 -23.33 1.04
C GLY A 498 12.70 -23.17 0.89
N HIS A 499 12.20 -22.66 -0.22
CA HIS A 499 10.76 -22.44 -0.48
C HIS A 499 9.95 -23.73 -0.59
N ALA A 500 10.58 -24.85 -0.98
CA ALA A 500 9.90 -26.11 -1.22
C ALA A 500 9.21 -26.63 0.04
N GLN A 501 7.96 -27.08 -0.11
CA GLN A 501 7.15 -27.60 0.97
C GLN A 501 6.81 -29.07 0.78
N ASP A 502 6.78 -29.79 1.90
CA ASP A 502 6.37 -31.21 1.97
C ASP A 502 4.85 -31.32 2.10
N ILE A 503 4.27 -32.23 1.32
CA ILE A 503 2.82 -32.44 1.29
C ILE A 503 2.39 -33.29 2.50
N LYS A 504 1.52 -32.74 3.34
CA LYS A 504 0.91 -33.47 4.48
C LYS A 504 -0.55 -33.82 4.23
N LYS A 505 -1.23 -33.15 3.32
CA LYS A 505 -2.61 -33.48 2.94
C LYS A 505 -2.66 -34.50 1.81
N GLN A 506 -3.83 -35.10 1.65
CA GLN A 506 -4.13 -36.10 0.60
C GLN A 506 -3.99 -35.52 -0.81
N LYS A 507 -3.94 -36.42 -1.79
CA LYS A 507 -3.96 -36.06 -3.21
C LYS A 507 -5.21 -35.27 -3.56
N GLY A 508 -5.07 -34.23 -4.38
CA GLY A 508 -6.16 -33.39 -4.84
C GLY A 508 -5.73 -31.94 -5.02
N GLY A 509 -6.71 -31.08 -5.27
CA GLY A 509 -6.48 -29.69 -5.63
C GLY A 509 -6.50 -29.49 -7.14
N PHE A 510 -6.55 -28.25 -7.55
CA PHE A 510 -6.57 -27.88 -8.96
C PHE A 510 -6.02 -26.46 -9.13
N VAL A 511 -5.18 -26.25 -10.13
CA VAL A 511 -4.68 -24.95 -10.51
C VAL A 511 -5.02 -24.71 -11.99
N ASN A 512 -5.67 -23.59 -12.27
CA ASN A 512 -5.98 -23.17 -13.63
C ASN A 512 -5.42 -21.76 -13.87
N MET A 513 -4.70 -21.58 -14.96
CA MET A 513 -4.19 -20.28 -15.39
C MET A 513 -4.79 -19.93 -16.76
N LYS A 514 -5.34 -18.74 -16.87
CA LYS A 514 -5.89 -18.23 -18.12
C LYS A 514 -5.25 -16.87 -18.43
N PHE A 515 -4.76 -16.73 -19.66
CA PHE A 515 -4.12 -15.53 -20.15
C PHE A 515 -5.08 -14.84 -21.12
N PHE A 516 -5.16 -13.51 -21.03
CA PHE A 516 -5.99 -12.69 -21.89
C PHE A 516 -5.10 -11.72 -22.67
N GLU A 517 -5.44 -11.44 -23.94
CA GLU A 517 -4.74 -10.47 -24.76
C GLU A 517 -4.99 -9.02 -24.28
N ALA A 518 -4.10 -8.09 -24.69
CA ALA A 518 -3.98 -6.77 -24.08
C ALA A 518 -5.22 -5.87 -24.21
N GLU A 519 -5.99 -5.96 -25.29
CA GLU A 519 -7.13 -5.08 -25.54
C GLU A 519 -8.43 -5.70 -25.03
N GLY A 520 -9.18 -5.00 -24.15
CA GLY A 520 -10.43 -5.51 -23.56
C GLY A 520 -10.30 -6.65 -22.54
N TRP A 521 -9.09 -6.97 -22.10
CA TRP A 521 -8.81 -8.11 -21.21
C TRP A 521 -9.55 -8.06 -19.87
N LYS A 522 -9.84 -6.88 -19.34
CA LYS A 522 -10.49 -6.73 -18.03
C LYS A 522 -11.91 -7.29 -18.03
N ASP A 523 -12.71 -6.91 -19.01
CA ASP A 523 -14.09 -7.40 -19.12
C ASP A 523 -14.12 -8.90 -19.34
N LEU A 524 -13.25 -9.43 -20.20
CA LEU A 524 -13.11 -10.86 -20.44
C LEU A 524 -12.67 -11.62 -19.18
N ALA A 525 -11.78 -11.05 -18.38
CA ALA A 525 -11.33 -11.65 -17.12
C ALA A 525 -12.46 -11.68 -16.08
N ILE A 526 -13.24 -10.61 -15.96
CA ILE A 526 -14.38 -10.53 -15.07
C ILE A 526 -15.51 -11.49 -15.52
N ASP A 527 -15.81 -11.58 -16.82
CA ASP A 527 -16.76 -12.54 -17.35
C ASP A 527 -16.36 -13.98 -17.04
N ASN A 528 -15.08 -14.30 -17.25
CA ASN A 528 -14.53 -15.61 -16.88
C ASN A 528 -14.58 -15.89 -15.37
N LEU A 529 -14.41 -14.86 -14.53
CA LEU A 529 -14.57 -14.97 -13.09
C LEU A 529 -16.01 -15.38 -12.72
N VAL A 530 -17.01 -14.71 -13.29
CA VAL A 530 -18.43 -15.03 -13.06
C VAL A 530 -18.75 -16.46 -13.52
N GLU A 531 -18.24 -16.87 -14.67
CA GLU A 531 -18.39 -18.25 -15.17
C GLU A 531 -17.79 -19.27 -14.21
N ASN A 532 -16.57 -19.01 -13.69
CA ASN A 532 -15.90 -19.86 -12.72
C ASN A 532 -16.68 -19.99 -11.40
N ILE A 533 -17.29 -18.88 -10.93
CA ILE A 533 -18.12 -18.91 -9.73
C ILE A 533 -19.31 -19.86 -9.94
N ARG A 534 -20.03 -19.70 -11.05
CA ARG A 534 -21.18 -20.56 -11.39
C ARG A 534 -20.79 -22.02 -11.52
N GLN A 535 -19.70 -22.31 -12.25
CA GLN A 535 -19.18 -23.67 -12.40
C GLN A 535 -18.80 -24.32 -11.07
N ASN A 536 -18.28 -23.54 -10.11
CA ASN A 536 -17.95 -24.06 -8.79
C ASN A 536 -19.20 -24.26 -7.95
N GLN A 537 -20.23 -23.43 -8.07
CA GLN A 537 -21.54 -23.66 -7.44
C GLN A 537 -22.18 -24.94 -7.94
N ASP A 538 -22.11 -25.23 -9.26
CA ASP A 538 -22.58 -26.49 -9.84
C ASP A 538 -21.84 -27.72 -9.27
N LYS A 539 -20.60 -27.55 -8.84
CA LYS A 539 -19.79 -28.57 -8.16
C LYS A 539 -20.04 -28.62 -6.64
N SER A 540 -21.08 -27.95 -6.15
CA SER A 540 -21.49 -27.91 -4.74
C SER A 540 -20.55 -27.10 -3.81
N TYR A 541 -19.72 -26.21 -4.32
CA TYR A 541 -19.00 -25.24 -3.48
C TYR A 541 -19.93 -24.08 -3.12
N GLY A 542 -19.96 -23.71 -1.84
CA GLY A 542 -20.70 -22.55 -1.38
C GLY A 542 -19.96 -21.23 -1.71
N LEU A 543 -20.68 -20.12 -1.85
CA LEU A 543 -20.06 -18.80 -2.05
C LEU A 543 -19.11 -18.44 -0.92
N LYS A 544 -19.40 -18.85 0.31
CA LYS A 544 -18.52 -18.69 1.49
C LYS A 544 -17.15 -19.37 1.36
N ASP A 545 -17.02 -20.33 0.45
CA ASP A 545 -15.81 -21.09 0.22
C ASP A 545 -14.94 -20.47 -0.91
N MET A 546 -15.41 -19.37 -1.52
CA MET A 546 -14.75 -18.70 -2.64
C MET A 546 -14.17 -17.37 -2.20
N LEU A 547 -12.92 -17.10 -2.56
CA LEU A 547 -12.23 -15.85 -2.32
C LEU A 547 -11.71 -15.28 -3.65
N ILE A 548 -11.99 -14.00 -3.90
CA ILE A 548 -11.49 -13.26 -5.04
C ILE A 548 -10.42 -12.28 -4.56
N LEU A 549 -9.22 -12.38 -5.11
CA LEU A 549 -8.12 -11.46 -4.86
C LEU A 549 -7.79 -10.66 -6.10
N VAL A 550 -7.63 -9.36 -5.95
CA VAL A 550 -7.24 -8.42 -7.00
C VAL A 550 -6.02 -7.61 -6.58
N ASN A 551 -5.31 -7.03 -7.55
CA ASN A 551 -4.09 -6.30 -7.27
C ASN A 551 -4.33 -4.86 -6.79
N ARG A 552 -5.46 -4.24 -7.19
CA ARG A 552 -5.76 -2.82 -6.90
C ARG A 552 -7.17 -2.65 -6.36
N ASN A 553 -7.36 -1.68 -5.46
CA ASN A 553 -8.69 -1.37 -4.93
C ASN A 553 -9.70 -0.93 -6.01
N SER A 554 -9.25 -0.29 -7.10
CA SER A 554 -10.13 0.05 -8.22
C SER A 554 -10.72 -1.20 -8.90
N GLU A 555 -9.99 -2.30 -8.94
CA GLU A 555 -10.43 -3.56 -9.52
C GLU A 555 -11.48 -4.26 -8.64
N ILE A 556 -11.48 -4.00 -7.33
CA ILE A 556 -12.53 -4.47 -6.41
C ILE A 556 -13.89 -3.90 -6.85
N SER A 557 -13.92 -2.60 -7.19
CA SER A 557 -15.16 -1.94 -7.62
C SER A 557 -15.68 -2.50 -8.94
N ASP A 558 -14.78 -2.76 -9.90
CA ASP A 558 -15.15 -3.34 -11.20
C ASP A 558 -15.76 -4.73 -11.01
N VAL A 559 -15.10 -5.58 -10.19
CA VAL A 559 -15.59 -6.93 -9.86
C VAL A 559 -16.91 -6.87 -9.07
N ALA A 560 -16.98 -6.00 -8.04
CA ALA A 560 -18.18 -5.85 -7.22
C ALA A 560 -19.40 -5.44 -8.04
N ASN A 561 -19.25 -4.44 -8.92
CA ASN A 561 -20.31 -3.98 -9.83
C ASN A 561 -20.82 -5.12 -10.71
N ARG A 562 -19.90 -5.95 -11.27
CA ARG A 562 -20.29 -7.08 -12.10
C ARG A 562 -21.02 -8.16 -11.30
N LEU A 563 -20.56 -8.51 -10.09
CA LEU A 563 -21.21 -9.47 -9.23
C LEU A 563 -22.64 -9.01 -8.83
N MET A 564 -22.82 -7.70 -8.59
CA MET A 564 -24.14 -7.11 -8.31
C MET A 564 -25.08 -7.26 -9.52
N LEU A 565 -24.61 -6.92 -10.72
CA LEU A 565 -25.38 -7.08 -11.96
C LEU A 565 -25.80 -8.54 -12.19
N GLU A 566 -24.96 -9.49 -11.82
CA GLU A 566 -25.23 -10.94 -11.92
C GLU A 566 -25.99 -11.50 -10.70
N GLN A 567 -26.38 -10.64 -9.74
CA GLN A 567 -27.10 -11.01 -8.50
C GLN A 567 -26.35 -12.07 -7.67
N ILE A 568 -25.00 -12.03 -7.68
CA ILE A 568 -24.14 -12.92 -6.89
C ILE A 568 -23.82 -12.19 -5.57
N PRO A 569 -24.27 -12.71 -4.40
CA PRO A 569 -23.94 -12.13 -3.12
C PRO A 569 -22.44 -12.20 -2.83
N PHE A 570 -21.86 -11.14 -2.29
CA PHE A 570 -20.46 -11.09 -1.88
C PHE A 570 -20.29 -10.24 -0.62
N ILE A 571 -19.18 -10.45 0.08
CA ILE A 571 -18.74 -9.63 1.19
C ILE A 571 -17.46 -8.93 0.76
N ASN A 572 -17.40 -7.64 0.92
CA ASN A 572 -16.21 -6.86 0.66
C ASN A 572 -15.66 -6.29 1.98
N GLY A 573 -14.33 -6.27 2.11
CA GLY A 573 -13.69 -5.53 3.19
C GLY A 573 -13.72 -4.01 2.94
N ASP A 574 -13.17 -3.21 3.84
CA ASP A 574 -13.22 -1.73 3.98
C ASP A 574 -12.85 -0.88 2.75
N SER A 575 -12.78 -1.43 1.56
CA SER A 575 -12.21 -0.79 0.37
C SER A 575 -13.21 -0.13 -0.57
N LEU A 576 -14.52 -0.22 -0.32
CA LEU A 576 -15.53 0.50 -1.11
C LEU A 576 -15.58 1.95 -0.65
N LYS A 577 -14.99 2.84 -1.45
CA LYS A 577 -15.10 4.28 -1.16
C LYS A 577 -16.52 4.74 -1.45
N LEU A 578 -17.18 5.33 -0.47
CA LEU A 578 -18.53 5.90 -0.58
C LEU A 578 -18.70 6.81 -1.81
N GLN A 579 -17.63 7.52 -2.19
CA GLN A 579 -17.59 8.40 -3.36
C GLN A 579 -17.74 7.70 -4.73
N GLN A 580 -17.73 6.38 -4.78
CA GLN A 580 -17.89 5.61 -6.03
C GLN A 580 -19.35 5.31 -6.36
N SER A 581 -20.27 5.48 -5.40
CA SER A 581 -21.70 5.35 -5.63
C SER A 581 -22.31 6.69 -6.03
N ASP A 582 -22.88 6.76 -7.22
CA ASP A 582 -23.64 7.94 -7.68
C ASP A 582 -24.78 8.26 -6.71
N LEU A 583 -25.38 7.25 -6.08
CA LEU A 583 -26.42 7.39 -5.08
C LEU A 583 -25.91 8.08 -3.80
N VAL A 584 -24.78 7.62 -3.28
CA VAL A 584 -24.13 8.23 -2.11
C VAL A 584 -23.72 9.67 -2.43
N MET A 585 -23.08 9.89 -3.59
CA MET A 585 -22.69 11.24 -4.03
C MET A 585 -23.90 12.16 -4.15
N PHE A 586 -25.02 11.66 -4.66
CA PHE A 586 -26.25 12.45 -4.72
C PHE A 586 -26.75 12.83 -3.34
N VAL A 587 -26.78 11.90 -2.38
CA VAL A 587 -27.17 12.20 -0.99
C VAL A 587 -26.24 13.23 -0.35
N LEU A 588 -24.92 13.10 -0.53
CA LEU A 588 -23.93 14.05 -0.01
C LEU A 588 -24.09 15.44 -0.62
N GLU A 589 -24.34 15.53 -1.93
CA GLU A 589 -24.62 16.80 -2.61
C GLU A 589 -25.95 17.43 -2.17
N LEU A 590 -26.99 16.63 -1.86
CA LEU A 590 -28.25 17.13 -1.26
C LEU A 590 -28.01 17.74 0.12
N LEU A 591 -27.20 17.08 0.96
CA LEU A 591 -26.81 17.60 2.28
C LEU A 591 -26.01 18.91 2.15
N GLY A 592 -25.03 18.95 1.26
CA GLY A 592 -24.24 20.15 0.96
C GLY A 592 -25.11 21.30 0.47
N TYR A 593 -26.05 21.03 -0.44
CA TYR A 593 -27.00 22.05 -0.93
C TYR A 593 -27.91 22.60 0.19
N LEU A 594 -28.35 21.74 1.09
CA LEU A 594 -29.11 22.18 2.26
C LEU A 594 -28.27 23.06 3.18
N GLN A 595 -26.98 22.80 3.34
CA GLN A 595 -26.08 23.55 4.22
C GLN A 595 -25.67 24.89 3.64
N SER A 596 -25.11 24.93 2.43
CA SER A 596 -24.47 26.12 1.83
C SER A 596 -25.40 27.03 1.05
N GLY A 597 -26.53 26.53 0.55
CA GLY A 597 -27.59 27.23 -0.17
C GLY A 597 -27.19 27.89 -1.49
N LYS A 598 -27.73 27.38 -2.61
CA LYS A 598 -27.85 28.07 -3.92
C LYS A 598 -26.58 28.47 -4.67
N ASP A 599 -25.49 27.74 -4.54
CA ASP A 599 -24.38 27.82 -5.48
C ASP A 599 -24.81 27.21 -6.84
N GLU A 600 -24.50 27.90 -7.94
CA GLU A 600 -24.86 27.47 -9.29
C GLU A 600 -24.14 26.18 -9.68
N VAL A 601 -22.88 26.00 -9.23
CA VAL A 601 -22.09 24.80 -9.50
C VAL A 601 -22.70 23.59 -8.79
N GLN A 602 -23.05 23.74 -7.52
CA GLN A 602 -23.64 22.70 -6.72
C GLN A 602 -25.05 22.32 -7.22
N THR A 603 -25.83 23.32 -7.65
CA THR A 603 -27.13 23.08 -8.28
C THR A 603 -26.99 22.27 -9.57
N LEU A 604 -25.99 22.55 -10.39
CA LEU A 604 -25.72 21.80 -11.60
C LEU A 604 -25.26 20.38 -11.32
N SER A 605 -24.37 20.18 -10.35
CA SER A 605 -23.89 18.85 -9.89
C SER A 605 -25.06 17.99 -9.45
N LEU A 606 -25.95 18.53 -8.63
CA LEU A 606 -27.18 17.85 -8.20
C LEU A 606 -28.07 17.43 -9.37
N ILE A 607 -28.28 18.31 -10.33
CA ILE A 607 -29.12 18.02 -11.50
C ILE A 607 -28.52 16.90 -12.35
N ILE A 608 -27.22 16.93 -12.56
CA ILE A 608 -26.51 15.89 -13.32
C ILE A 608 -26.65 14.53 -12.62
N LEU A 609 -26.37 14.47 -11.32
CA LEU A 609 -26.47 13.23 -10.55
C LEU A 609 -27.91 12.68 -10.51
N TYR A 610 -28.91 13.56 -10.33
CA TYR A 610 -30.31 13.16 -10.33
C TYR A 610 -30.75 12.58 -11.68
N LYS A 611 -30.42 13.23 -12.78
CA LYS A 611 -30.74 12.74 -14.13
C LYS A 611 -30.03 11.43 -14.44
N ARG A 612 -28.81 11.28 -13.96
CA ARG A 612 -28.01 10.05 -14.11
C ARG A 612 -28.66 8.89 -13.33
N LEU A 613 -29.07 9.10 -12.11
CA LEU A 613 -29.78 8.11 -11.28
C LEU A 613 -31.15 7.72 -11.86
N THR A 614 -31.84 8.67 -12.50
CA THR A 614 -33.15 8.43 -13.12
C THR A 614 -33.08 7.96 -14.57
N GLY A 615 -31.88 7.74 -15.11
CA GLY A 615 -31.65 7.29 -16.49
C GLY A 615 -32.00 8.33 -17.55
N GLN A 616 -32.09 9.62 -17.20
CA GLN A 616 -32.40 10.71 -18.12
C GLN A 616 -31.13 11.31 -18.74
N ASP A 617 -31.24 11.82 -19.98
CA ASP A 617 -30.13 12.51 -20.62
C ASP A 617 -29.80 13.83 -19.90
N TYR A 618 -28.55 14.01 -19.50
CA TYR A 618 -28.03 15.18 -18.81
C TYR A 618 -27.26 16.15 -19.74
N SER A 619 -27.01 15.76 -20.98
CA SER A 619 -26.28 16.60 -21.96
C SER A 619 -27.01 17.91 -22.25
N GLU A 620 -28.34 17.88 -22.25
CA GLU A 620 -29.17 19.07 -22.42
C GLU A 620 -29.06 20.04 -21.23
N ALA A 621 -28.88 19.54 -20.00
CA ALA A 621 -28.66 20.35 -18.80
C ALA A 621 -27.34 21.15 -18.87
N LEU A 622 -26.28 20.55 -19.39
CA LEU A 622 -24.98 21.22 -19.60
C LEU A 622 -25.05 22.32 -20.67
N LEU A 623 -25.84 22.12 -21.74
CA LEU A 623 -26.02 23.11 -22.80
C LEU A 623 -26.93 24.26 -22.37
N THR A 624 -27.91 24.00 -21.52
CA THR A 624 -28.89 24.99 -21.04
C THR A 624 -28.27 25.87 -19.94
N SER A 625 -27.37 25.37 -19.11
CA SER A 625 -26.67 26.13 -18.06
C SER A 625 -25.90 27.35 -18.60
N LYS A 626 -25.47 27.31 -19.87
CA LYS A 626 -24.80 28.44 -20.54
C LYS A 626 -25.76 29.54 -21.00
N LYS A 627 -27.08 29.30 -21.01
CA LYS A 627 -28.08 30.23 -21.57
C LYS A 627 -29.19 30.65 -20.61
N GLN A 628 -29.49 29.87 -19.58
CA GLN A 628 -30.55 30.19 -18.60
C GLN A 628 -30.21 29.64 -17.21
N ARG A 629 -30.63 30.35 -16.18
CA ARG A 629 -30.47 29.92 -14.77
C ARG A 629 -31.30 28.65 -14.54
N LEU A 630 -30.63 27.53 -14.33
CA LEU A 630 -31.24 26.27 -14.00
C LEU A 630 -31.71 26.27 -12.53
N THR A 631 -32.98 25.91 -12.29
CA THR A 631 -33.50 25.68 -10.95
C THR A 631 -33.86 24.22 -10.77
N LEU A 632 -33.82 23.72 -9.52
CA LEU A 632 -34.13 22.33 -9.20
C LEU A 632 -35.59 21.98 -9.60
N GLU A 633 -36.52 22.94 -9.47
CA GLU A 633 -37.92 22.78 -9.88
C GLU A 633 -38.04 22.51 -11.38
N LYS A 634 -37.32 23.25 -12.22
CA LYS A 634 -37.29 23.01 -13.68
C LYS A 634 -36.62 21.70 -14.07
N ALA A 635 -35.75 21.20 -13.21
CA ALA A 635 -35.05 19.93 -13.42
C ALA A 635 -35.89 18.71 -12.94
N GLY A 636 -37.10 18.93 -12.42
CA GLY A 636 -38.02 17.86 -12.00
C GLY A 636 -37.76 17.31 -10.60
N PHE A 637 -37.11 18.08 -9.72
CA PHE A 637 -36.95 17.69 -8.32
C PHE A 637 -38.28 17.68 -7.57
N PRO A 638 -38.47 16.72 -6.62
CA PRO A 638 -39.71 16.63 -5.84
C PRO A 638 -40.03 17.94 -5.10
N PRO A 639 -41.32 18.37 -5.12
CA PRO A 639 -41.76 19.58 -4.41
C PRO A 639 -41.49 19.52 -2.90
N GLU A 640 -41.53 18.34 -2.31
CA GLU A 640 -41.25 18.08 -0.90
C GLU A 640 -39.81 18.51 -0.54
N PHE A 641 -38.83 18.35 -1.45
CA PHE A 641 -37.45 18.81 -1.25
C PHE A 641 -37.36 20.32 -1.46
N THR A 642 -37.89 20.84 -2.58
CA THR A 642 -37.69 22.24 -2.98
C THR A 642 -38.44 23.26 -2.09
N GLN A 643 -39.59 22.88 -1.54
CA GLN A 643 -40.44 23.73 -0.73
C GLN A 643 -40.22 23.58 0.77
N GLN A 644 -39.72 22.44 1.25
CA GLN A 644 -39.54 22.14 2.68
C GLN A 644 -38.11 22.21 3.18
N THR A 645 -37.21 22.90 2.48
CA THR A 645 -35.80 23.00 2.84
C THR A 645 -35.56 23.47 4.27
N HIS A 646 -36.44 24.31 4.84
CA HIS A 646 -36.27 24.82 6.21
C HIS A 646 -36.59 23.74 7.26
N SER A 647 -37.62 22.95 7.07
CA SER A 647 -37.98 21.86 8.00
C SER A 647 -37.00 20.68 7.92
N LEU A 648 -36.44 20.43 6.73
CA LEU A 648 -35.42 19.41 6.54
C LEU A 648 -34.14 19.73 7.33
N LYS A 649 -33.73 20.99 7.38
CA LYS A 649 -32.54 21.44 8.14
C LYS A 649 -32.64 21.29 9.66
N GLN A 650 -33.83 21.08 10.20
CA GLN A 650 -34.07 20.95 11.65
C GLN A 650 -34.00 19.50 12.15
N GLN A 651 -33.85 18.54 11.25
CA GLN A 651 -33.78 17.11 11.59
C GLN A 651 -32.37 16.70 12.01
N SER A 652 -32.27 15.59 12.75
CA SER A 652 -30.96 14.96 13.00
C SER A 652 -30.33 14.52 11.67
N LEU A 653 -29.02 14.43 11.61
CA LEU A 653 -28.34 14.04 10.35
C LEU A 653 -28.84 12.68 9.82
N PHE A 654 -29.04 11.72 10.72
CA PHE A 654 -29.53 10.39 10.34
C PHE A 654 -31.00 10.44 9.81
N ASP A 655 -31.88 11.13 10.52
CA ASP A 655 -33.26 11.27 10.09
C ASP A 655 -33.35 12.03 8.77
N LEU A 656 -32.54 13.07 8.59
CA LEU A 656 -32.49 13.84 7.36
C LEU A 656 -32.09 12.95 6.17
N VAL A 657 -31.06 12.12 6.30
CA VAL A 657 -30.70 11.19 5.24
C VAL A 657 -31.81 10.21 4.93
N CYS A 658 -32.44 9.63 5.95
CA CYS A 658 -33.59 8.73 5.77
C CYS A 658 -34.79 9.40 5.05
N VAL A 659 -35.10 10.64 5.40
CA VAL A 659 -36.17 11.41 4.76
C VAL A 659 -35.81 11.74 3.30
N LEU A 660 -34.58 12.12 3.00
CA LEU A 660 -34.12 12.35 1.62
C LEU A 660 -34.27 11.10 0.77
N LEU A 661 -33.93 9.92 1.28
CA LEU A 661 -34.12 8.66 0.57
C LEU A 661 -35.58 8.34 0.27
N ILE A 662 -36.49 8.78 1.14
CA ILE A 662 -37.95 8.63 0.93
C ILE A 662 -38.42 9.62 -0.13
N ILE A 663 -38.07 10.90 -0.02
CA ILE A 663 -38.51 11.96 -0.94
C ILE A 663 -38.11 11.64 -2.39
N PHE A 664 -36.92 11.08 -2.59
CA PHE A 664 -36.40 10.77 -3.92
C PHE A 664 -36.66 9.34 -4.39
N ASP A 665 -37.43 8.56 -3.60
CA ASP A 665 -37.78 7.15 -3.89
C ASP A 665 -36.56 6.25 -4.17
N LEU A 666 -35.49 6.43 -3.37
CA LEU A 666 -34.22 5.76 -3.56
C LEU A 666 -34.06 4.47 -2.73
N LYS A 667 -35.11 4.04 -2.04
CA LYS A 667 -35.06 2.85 -1.16
C LYS A 667 -34.84 1.55 -1.92
N GLU A 668 -35.43 1.41 -3.10
CA GLU A 668 -35.24 0.21 -3.94
C GLU A 668 -33.89 0.15 -4.64
N SER A 669 -33.20 1.29 -4.73
CA SER A 669 -31.85 1.40 -5.29
C SER A 669 -30.75 1.25 -4.24
N ALA A 670 -31.10 0.83 -3.01
CA ALA A 670 -30.15 0.72 -1.92
C ALA A 670 -29.03 -0.28 -2.25
N ASP A 671 -27.82 0.23 -2.32
CA ASP A 671 -26.61 -0.53 -2.52
C ASP A 671 -25.81 -0.64 -1.19
N ILE A 672 -24.75 -1.43 -1.21
CA ILE A 672 -23.88 -1.62 -0.05
C ILE A 672 -23.22 -0.30 0.41
N TYR A 673 -23.00 0.63 -0.52
CA TYR A 673 -22.43 1.95 -0.21
C TYR A 673 -23.38 2.83 0.57
N LEU A 674 -24.69 2.76 0.24
CA LEU A 674 -25.70 3.47 0.98
C LEU A 674 -25.85 2.94 2.41
N GLN A 675 -25.81 1.62 2.59
CA GLN A 675 -25.82 1.01 3.91
C GLN A 675 -24.62 1.47 4.74
N GLN A 676 -23.45 1.49 4.16
CA GLN A 676 -22.24 1.96 4.81
C GLN A 676 -22.28 3.46 5.15
N LEU A 677 -22.89 4.29 4.28
CA LEU A 677 -23.16 5.69 4.59
C LEU A 677 -24.10 5.83 5.79
N LEU A 678 -25.18 5.07 5.84
CA LEU A 678 -26.13 5.10 6.93
C LEU A 678 -25.50 4.69 8.27
N ASP A 679 -24.66 3.65 8.27
CA ASP A 679 -23.94 3.21 9.46
C ASP A 679 -22.99 4.30 9.96
N LEU A 680 -22.25 4.94 9.06
CA LEU A 680 -21.32 6.03 9.38
C LEU A 680 -22.06 7.27 9.91
N VAL A 681 -23.18 7.64 9.29
CA VAL A 681 -24.02 8.76 9.74
C VAL A 681 -24.63 8.46 11.12
N LEU A 682 -25.06 7.24 11.36
CA LEU A 682 -25.59 6.82 12.66
C LEU A 682 -24.53 6.93 13.76
N GLU A 683 -23.32 6.43 13.48
CA GLU A 683 -22.17 6.52 14.39
C GLU A 683 -21.84 7.99 14.73
N GLN A 684 -21.79 8.86 13.73
CA GLN A 684 -21.53 10.29 13.95
C GLN A 684 -22.66 10.98 14.74
N THR A 685 -23.91 10.62 14.48
CA THR A 685 -25.05 11.17 15.22
C THR A 685 -25.02 10.75 16.70
N GLN A 686 -24.45 9.59 17.02
CA GLN A 686 -24.33 9.10 18.41
C GLN A 686 -23.15 9.75 19.16
N LYS A 687 -22.14 10.24 18.44
CA LYS A 687 -20.96 10.91 19.05
C LYS A 687 -21.20 12.39 19.38
N GLY A 688 -22.29 12.99 18.95
CA GLY A 688 -22.69 14.37 19.22
C GLY A 688 -22.80 15.22 18.02
#